data_254a3c497845f009a0ebd8d421295234
#
_entry.id   254a3c497845f009a0ebd8d421295234
#
_cell.length_a   1.000
_cell.length_b   1.000
_cell.length_c   1.000
_cell.angle_alpha   90.00
_cell.angle_beta   90.00
_cell.angle_gamma   90.00
#
_symmetry.space_group_name_H-M   'P 1'
#
loop_
_entity.id
_entity.type
_entity.pdbx_description
1 polymer ?
#
loop_
_entity_poly.entity_id
_entity_poly.type
_entity_poly.pdbx_seq_one_letter_code
_entity_poly.pdbx_strand_id
1 'polypeptide(L)'
;MVAHRLLPSRILLCSRVKTTPHTRLKPLKTLSTSPESETTSSSSDPYLVDKLCFSLNQANNNNNSATAASLRNHLIRLNPLSVVEVLYRCRDDLTLAQRFIQQLSLHLPNSKHTSFSLSAIIHILVRSGRLSDAQSCLLRMIRRSGVSRAEVVSSLVSTYSNCASNDSVFDLLIRTYVQARKLREAHEAFTLLRSKGYTVSIDACNALLGSLVRLGWVELAWGVYHDISPSGINVYTLNIMVNALCKDGQMDKVGSFLSQVQEKMGVYPDIVTSNTLISAYSSKGFMEEAFELMDAMPSKGFSPGVYTYNTVINGLCKHRRYERAKEVFAEMLESGLSPDSTTYRSLLMEACKKGDAVEVEEIFSDMRCRDVVPDLVCFSSVMSLFARSGDLDKALVFFDFVKDAGLVPDNVIYTVLIQGYCKKGMISEAMDLRNEMLRRGCCMDVVAYNTILHGLCKRKMLGDADKLFREMTERGLFPDSYTLTILIDGHCKLGNLQNAMELFKKMKEKRIRLDVVRYNTLLDGFGKVGDIDTAKEIWTDMVSREILPTPVSYSIMVNALCSKGHLPEAFRVWDEMMSKGVKPTVMICNSMIKGYCRSGNASDGESFLDKLVSEGFVPDIITYNTLIYGYVREENMSRAFGLVKKMEEEKQGGGLLVPDVFTYNSILHGFCRQNQMKEAEAVLRKMIERGVNPDKSTYTARINGFVSQDNLTEAFRFHDEMLQRGFSPDDQF
;
A
#
# COMPACT_ATOMS: atom_id res chain seq x y z
N MET A 1 21.47 -37.29 -11.12
CA MET A 1 20.59 -37.80 -12.19
C MET A 1 19.15 -37.47 -11.83
N VAL A 2 18.40 -37.05 -12.79
CA VAL A 2 16.99 -36.65 -12.81
C VAL A 2 16.75 -35.17 -12.53
N ALA A 3 16.76 -34.40 -13.62
CA ALA A 3 16.31 -33.02 -13.70
C ALA A 3 14.78 -32.97 -13.81
N HIS A 4 14.12 -32.17 -12.97
CA HIS A 4 12.75 -31.71 -13.22
C HIS A 4 12.77 -30.22 -13.55
N ARG A 5 12.48 -29.94 -14.81
CA ARG A 5 12.20 -28.60 -15.33
C ARG A 5 10.88 -28.09 -14.74
N LEU A 6 10.92 -27.00 -14.00
CA LEU A 6 9.74 -26.19 -13.70
C LEU A 6 9.79 -24.90 -14.50
N LEU A 7 8.76 -24.68 -15.30
CA LEU A 7 8.49 -23.48 -16.09
C LEU A 7 8.12 -22.30 -15.19
N PRO A 8 8.50 -21.05 -15.53
CA PRO A 8 8.20 -19.88 -14.71
C PRO A 8 6.76 -19.43 -14.87
N SER A 9 6.06 -19.30 -13.77
CA SER A 9 4.74 -18.67 -13.67
C SER A 9 4.83 -17.15 -13.91
N ARG A 10 4.15 -16.70 -14.96
CA ARG A 10 3.95 -15.28 -15.27
C ARG A 10 3.17 -14.59 -14.14
N ILE A 11 3.78 -13.61 -13.51
CA ILE A 11 3.13 -12.68 -12.59
C ILE A 11 2.29 -11.71 -13.44
N LEU A 12 0.97 -11.79 -13.29
CA LEU A 12 0.01 -10.84 -13.85
C LEU A 12 -0.15 -9.66 -12.88
N LEU A 13 0.22 -8.49 -13.36
CA LEU A 13 -0.01 -7.18 -12.74
C LEU A 13 -1.51 -6.96 -12.45
N CYS A 14 -1.85 -6.75 -11.17
CA CYS A 14 -3.14 -6.24 -10.74
C CYS A 14 -3.25 -4.74 -11.04
N SER A 15 -3.99 -4.37 -12.08
CA SER A 15 -4.48 -3.01 -12.28
C SER A 15 -5.69 -2.75 -11.37
N ARG A 16 -5.57 -1.74 -10.49
CA ARG A 16 -6.66 -1.20 -9.66
C ARG A 16 -7.78 -0.65 -10.54
N VAL A 17 -8.96 -1.21 -10.40
CA VAL A 17 -10.20 -0.63 -10.95
C VAL A 17 -10.67 0.46 -9.99
N LYS A 18 -10.80 1.69 -10.52
CA LYS A 18 -11.40 2.84 -9.84
C LYS A 18 -12.92 2.71 -9.82
N THR A 19 -13.50 2.86 -8.64
CA THR A 19 -14.92 3.14 -8.47
C THR A 19 -15.20 4.60 -8.82
N THR A 20 -16.10 4.83 -9.77
CA THR A 20 -16.75 6.13 -10.03
C THR A 20 -18.21 6.08 -9.61
N PRO A 21 -18.79 7.18 -9.07
CA PRO A 21 -20.13 7.17 -8.53
C PRO A 21 -21.22 7.45 -9.60
N HIS A 22 -22.38 6.85 -9.34
CA HIS A 22 -23.73 7.16 -9.80
C HIS A 22 -23.93 7.97 -11.10
N THR A 23 -24.34 7.29 -12.15
CA THR A 23 -25.18 7.88 -13.19
C THR A 23 -26.54 7.21 -13.24
N ARG A 24 -27.59 8.06 -13.18
CA ARG A 24 -29.01 7.72 -13.21
C ARG A 24 -29.35 6.87 -14.44
N LEU A 25 -30.02 5.74 -14.22
CA LEU A 25 -30.68 4.95 -15.23
C LEU A 25 -31.86 5.73 -15.83
N LYS A 26 -31.84 5.95 -17.15
CA LYS A 26 -33.03 6.28 -17.94
C LYS A 26 -33.76 5.00 -18.33
N PRO A 27 -35.09 5.00 -18.38
CA PRO A 27 -35.85 3.80 -18.73
C PRO A 27 -35.70 3.46 -20.24
N LEU A 28 -35.38 2.21 -20.51
CA LEU A 28 -35.36 1.64 -21.86
C LEU A 28 -36.78 1.54 -22.40
N LYS A 29 -37.01 2.19 -23.53
CA LYS A 29 -38.19 2.03 -24.38
C LYS A 29 -38.22 0.59 -24.92
N THR A 30 -39.36 -0.05 -24.77
CA THR A 30 -39.72 -1.30 -25.47
C THR A 30 -39.72 -1.05 -26.98
N LEU A 31 -38.79 -1.63 -27.69
CA LEU A 31 -38.87 -1.83 -29.12
C LEU A 31 -39.11 -3.31 -29.39
N SER A 32 -40.36 -3.57 -29.73
CA SER A 32 -40.77 -4.81 -30.41
C SER A 32 -40.26 -4.77 -31.84
N THR A 33 -39.18 -5.52 -32.12
CA THR A 33 -38.86 -5.93 -33.49
C THR A 33 -38.56 -7.41 -33.43
N SER A 34 -39.46 -8.16 -34.02
CA SER A 34 -39.24 -9.56 -34.41
C SER A 34 -37.98 -9.66 -35.26
N PRO A 35 -37.05 -10.58 -34.99
CA PRO A 35 -36.01 -10.88 -35.97
C PRO A 35 -36.62 -11.79 -37.02
N GLU A 36 -36.63 -11.31 -38.24
CA GLU A 36 -36.82 -12.11 -39.40
C GLU A 36 -35.82 -13.26 -39.44
N SER A 37 -36.35 -14.44 -39.57
CA SER A 37 -35.69 -15.71 -39.66
C SER A 37 -34.92 -15.83 -40.98
N GLU A 38 -33.59 -15.77 -40.94
CA GLU A 38 -32.79 -16.48 -41.91
C GLU A 38 -32.84 -17.98 -41.58
N THR A 39 -33.86 -18.62 -42.09
CA THR A 39 -33.99 -20.08 -42.13
C THR A 39 -33.11 -20.63 -43.26
N THR A 40 -31.83 -20.90 -42.97
CA THR A 40 -31.13 -21.96 -43.65
C THR A 40 -31.52 -23.28 -42.97
N SER A 41 -32.51 -23.95 -43.47
CA SER A 41 -32.96 -25.29 -43.09
C SER A 41 -31.87 -26.33 -43.43
N SER A 42 -30.93 -26.55 -42.50
CA SER A 42 -30.11 -27.76 -42.50
C SER A 42 -30.69 -28.72 -41.48
N SER A 43 -31.69 -29.51 -41.91
CA SER A 43 -32.14 -30.70 -41.19
C SER A 43 -30.99 -31.68 -41.02
N SER A 44 -30.97 -32.43 -39.89
CA SER A 44 -30.03 -33.56 -39.75
C SER A 44 -30.27 -34.53 -40.90
N ASP A 45 -29.16 -35.01 -41.54
CA ASP A 45 -29.27 -36.04 -42.58
C ASP A 45 -29.41 -37.42 -41.89
N PRO A 46 -30.64 -38.03 -41.86
CA PRO A 46 -30.86 -39.25 -41.12
C PRO A 46 -30.04 -40.43 -41.70
N TYR A 47 -29.81 -40.41 -43.02
CA TYR A 47 -29.04 -41.44 -43.68
C TYR A 47 -27.55 -41.41 -43.33
N LEU A 48 -26.98 -40.22 -43.16
CA LEU A 48 -25.60 -40.04 -42.72
C LEU A 48 -25.43 -40.50 -41.27
N VAL A 49 -26.42 -40.19 -40.41
CA VAL A 49 -26.46 -40.58 -38.99
C VAL A 49 -26.53 -42.11 -38.86
N ASP A 50 -27.38 -42.79 -39.63
CA ASP A 50 -27.48 -44.25 -39.63
C ASP A 50 -26.22 -44.94 -40.07
N LYS A 51 -25.59 -44.46 -41.15
CA LYS A 51 -24.31 -44.97 -41.62
C LYS A 51 -23.18 -44.78 -40.62
N LEU A 52 -23.14 -43.65 -39.92
CA LEU A 52 -22.18 -43.37 -38.85
C LEU A 52 -22.35 -44.29 -37.67
N CYS A 53 -23.56 -44.46 -37.16
CA CYS A 53 -23.85 -45.38 -36.08
C CYS A 53 -23.48 -46.82 -36.44
N PHE A 54 -23.77 -47.25 -37.67
CA PHE A 54 -23.39 -48.56 -38.17
C PHE A 54 -21.85 -48.74 -38.31
N SER A 55 -21.14 -47.73 -38.86
CA SER A 55 -19.67 -47.74 -38.97
C SER A 55 -18.98 -47.74 -37.61
N LEU A 56 -19.52 -47.00 -36.61
CA LEU A 56 -19.03 -46.98 -35.22
C LEU A 56 -19.19 -48.34 -34.54
N ASN A 57 -20.31 -49.03 -34.78
CA ASN A 57 -20.56 -50.39 -34.28
C ASN A 57 -19.65 -51.43 -34.97
N GLN A 58 -19.42 -51.32 -36.25
CA GLN A 58 -18.52 -52.23 -36.99
C GLN A 58 -17.05 -52.05 -36.60
N ALA A 59 -16.62 -50.82 -36.33
CA ALA A 59 -15.28 -50.55 -35.86
C ALA A 59 -15.01 -51.13 -34.44
N ASN A 60 -16.05 -51.60 -33.77
CA ASN A 60 -15.95 -52.35 -32.52
C ASN A 60 -15.50 -53.81 -32.76
N ASN A 61 -15.80 -54.36 -33.93
CA ASN A 61 -15.57 -55.78 -34.23
C ASN A 61 -14.37 -56.04 -35.15
N ASN A 62 -13.87 -55.06 -35.90
CA ASN A 62 -12.76 -55.23 -36.84
C ASN A 62 -11.90 -53.99 -36.97
N ASN A 63 -10.60 -54.09 -36.62
CA ASN A 63 -9.57 -53.06 -36.82
C ASN A 63 -9.10 -52.96 -38.27
N ASN A 64 -9.99 -52.82 -39.25
CA ASN A 64 -9.61 -52.68 -40.66
C ASN A 64 -9.44 -51.21 -41.04
N SER A 65 -8.33 -50.88 -41.71
CA SER A 65 -7.97 -49.54 -42.24
C SER A 65 -9.03 -48.92 -43.16
N ALA A 66 -9.78 -49.76 -43.88
CA ALA A 66 -10.88 -49.34 -44.77
C ALA A 66 -12.08 -48.79 -44.01
N THR A 67 -12.38 -49.31 -42.82
CA THR A 67 -13.47 -48.81 -41.96
C THR A 67 -13.11 -47.45 -41.35
N ALA A 68 -11.83 -47.24 -40.99
CA ALA A 68 -11.33 -45.97 -40.48
C ALA A 68 -11.37 -44.84 -41.51
N ALA A 69 -11.04 -45.13 -42.79
CA ALA A 69 -11.14 -44.15 -43.88
C ALA A 69 -12.59 -43.77 -44.20
N SER A 70 -13.51 -44.76 -44.20
CA SER A 70 -14.96 -44.51 -44.35
C SER A 70 -15.53 -43.65 -43.23
N LEU A 71 -15.15 -43.96 -42.00
CA LEU A 71 -15.56 -43.18 -40.80
C LEU A 71 -15.11 -41.71 -40.88
N ARG A 72 -13.85 -41.49 -41.32
CA ARG A 72 -13.30 -40.14 -41.48
C ARG A 72 -14.08 -39.34 -42.53
N ASN A 73 -14.42 -39.93 -43.68
CA ASN A 73 -15.19 -39.27 -44.72
C ASN A 73 -16.61 -38.90 -44.29
N HIS A 74 -17.24 -39.71 -43.43
CA HIS A 74 -18.55 -39.42 -42.88
C HIS A 74 -18.48 -38.33 -41.80
N LEU A 75 -17.40 -38.30 -40.96
CA LEU A 75 -17.20 -37.30 -39.93
C LEU A 75 -17.04 -35.88 -40.50
N ILE A 76 -16.31 -35.74 -41.64
CA ILE A 76 -16.07 -34.43 -42.29
C ILE A 76 -17.37 -33.77 -42.79
N ARG A 77 -18.39 -34.55 -43.08
CA ARG A 77 -19.70 -34.06 -43.60
C ARG A 77 -20.72 -33.76 -42.52
N LEU A 78 -20.38 -33.95 -41.20
CA LEU A 78 -21.29 -33.73 -40.11
C LEU A 78 -21.56 -32.24 -39.88
N ASN A 79 -22.85 -31.92 -39.81
CA ASN A 79 -23.29 -30.64 -39.27
C ASN A 79 -23.49 -30.75 -37.73
N PRO A 80 -23.55 -29.63 -36.98
CA PRO A 80 -23.71 -29.65 -35.53
C PRO A 80 -24.98 -30.35 -35.05
N LEU A 81 -26.06 -30.35 -35.80
CA LEU A 81 -27.33 -31.03 -35.48
C LEU A 81 -27.21 -32.55 -35.62
N SER A 82 -26.53 -33.03 -36.69
CA SER A 82 -26.24 -34.44 -36.86
C SER A 82 -25.33 -35.01 -35.76
N VAL A 83 -24.40 -34.19 -35.20
CA VAL A 83 -23.60 -34.58 -34.01
C VAL A 83 -24.52 -34.84 -32.80
N VAL A 84 -25.48 -33.96 -32.56
CA VAL A 84 -26.46 -34.15 -31.47
C VAL A 84 -27.28 -35.41 -31.65
N GLU A 85 -27.74 -35.65 -32.87
CA GLU A 85 -28.60 -36.83 -33.20
C GLU A 85 -27.82 -38.14 -33.00
N VAL A 86 -26.56 -38.20 -33.43
CA VAL A 86 -25.68 -39.39 -33.20
C VAL A 86 -25.52 -39.63 -31.69
N LEU A 87 -25.27 -38.55 -30.90
CA LEU A 87 -25.13 -38.68 -29.45
C LEU A 87 -26.43 -39.14 -28.75
N TYR A 88 -27.57 -38.71 -29.23
CA TYR A 88 -28.86 -39.15 -28.69
C TYR A 88 -29.10 -40.63 -28.98
N ARG A 89 -28.74 -41.13 -30.15
CA ARG A 89 -28.88 -42.55 -30.50
C ARG A 89 -27.91 -43.46 -29.78
N CYS A 90 -26.70 -42.93 -29.48
CA CYS A 90 -25.66 -43.62 -28.70
C CYS A 90 -25.81 -43.43 -27.18
N ARG A 91 -26.87 -42.80 -26.69
CA ARG A 91 -27.03 -42.42 -25.27
C ARG A 91 -26.95 -43.62 -24.28
N ASP A 92 -27.38 -44.81 -24.73
CA ASP A 92 -27.46 -46.00 -23.89
C ASP A 92 -26.12 -46.80 -23.92
N ASP A 93 -25.27 -46.58 -24.96
CA ASP A 93 -23.93 -47.13 -25.04
C ASP A 93 -22.87 -46.03 -24.88
N LEU A 94 -22.43 -45.81 -23.64
CA LEU A 94 -21.45 -44.79 -23.30
C LEU A 94 -20.07 -45.04 -23.94
N THR A 95 -19.71 -46.28 -24.22
CA THR A 95 -18.42 -46.64 -24.84
C THR A 95 -18.40 -46.21 -26.30
N LEU A 96 -19.51 -46.39 -26.98
CA LEU A 96 -19.70 -45.98 -28.38
C LEU A 96 -19.75 -44.43 -28.46
N ALA A 97 -20.47 -43.80 -27.58
CA ALA A 97 -20.55 -42.34 -27.51
C ALA A 97 -19.18 -41.69 -27.19
N GLN A 98 -18.40 -42.26 -26.30
CA GLN A 98 -17.03 -41.81 -26.01
C GLN A 98 -16.11 -41.93 -27.22
N ARG A 99 -16.14 -43.05 -27.90
CA ARG A 99 -15.34 -43.25 -29.15
C ARG A 99 -15.72 -42.21 -30.20
N PHE A 100 -17.00 -41.95 -30.38
CA PHE A 100 -17.48 -40.95 -31.32
C PHE A 100 -16.91 -39.57 -30.97
N ILE A 101 -16.98 -39.15 -29.71
CA ILE A 101 -16.41 -37.87 -29.24
C ILE A 101 -14.88 -37.84 -29.45
N GLN A 102 -14.18 -38.93 -29.20
CA GLN A 102 -12.74 -39.05 -29.41
C GLN A 102 -12.37 -38.92 -30.88
N GLN A 103 -13.08 -39.60 -31.78
CA GLN A 103 -12.91 -39.51 -33.23
C GLN A 103 -13.22 -38.10 -33.75
N LEU A 104 -14.26 -37.45 -33.20
CA LEU A 104 -14.63 -36.08 -33.52
C LEU A 104 -13.52 -35.09 -33.12
N SER A 105 -12.90 -35.28 -31.97
CA SER A 105 -11.78 -34.44 -31.50
C SER A 105 -10.49 -34.63 -32.27
N LEU A 106 -10.23 -35.86 -32.77
CA LEU A 106 -9.05 -36.20 -33.55
C LEU A 106 -9.13 -35.67 -35.00
N HIS A 107 -10.31 -35.81 -35.64
CA HIS A 107 -10.45 -35.51 -37.08
C HIS A 107 -11.01 -34.10 -37.34
N LEU A 108 -11.69 -33.48 -36.38
CA LEU A 108 -12.31 -32.15 -36.51
C LEU A 108 -12.01 -31.25 -35.31
N PRO A 109 -10.73 -30.98 -34.99
CA PRO A 109 -10.36 -30.21 -33.79
C PRO A 109 -10.90 -28.78 -33.83
N ASN A 110 -11.15 -28.23 -35.05
CA ASN A 110 -11.62 -26.85 -35.26
C ASN A 110 -13.09 -26.77 -35.70
N SER A 111 -13.90 -27.85 -35.52
CA SER A 111 -15.31 -27.82 -35.90
C SER A 111 -16.09 -26.75 -35.14
N LYS A 112 -16.93 -25.99 -35.85
CA LYS A 112 -17.81 -24.98 -35.25
C LYS A 112 -19.01 -25.70 -34.60
N HIS A 113 -18.84 -26.12 -33.34
CA HIS A 113 -19.94 -26.66 -32.56
C HIS A 113 -20.94 -25.56 -32.19
N THR A 114 -22.22 -25.84 -32.19
CA THR A 114 -23.25 -24.98 -31.61
C THR A 114 -23.32 -25.15 -30.07
N SER A 115 -24.04 -24.27 -29.36
CA SER A 115 -24.26 -24.44 -27.93
C SER A 115 -24.95 -25.77 -27.62
N PHE A 116 -25.86 -26.21 -28.46
CA PHE A 116 -26.56 -27.51 -28.37
C PHE A 116 -25.62 -28.72 -28.55
N SER A 117 -24.76 -28.71 -29.55
CA SER A 117 -23.84 -29.82 -29.78
C SER A 117 -22.79 -29.95 -28.68
N LEU A 118 -22.28 -28.81 -28.14
CA LEU A 118 -21.40 -28.82 -26.97
C LEU A 118 -22.13 -29.34 -25.73
N SER A 119 -23.37 -28.95 -25.52
CA SER A 119 -24.20 -29.44 -24.40
C SER A 119 -24.37 -30.95 -24.42
N ALA A 120 -24.71 -31.54 -25.57
CA ALA A 120 -24.84 -33.00 -25.72
C ALA A 120 -23.50 -33.73 -25.44
N ILE A 121 -22.38 -33.21 -25.96
CA ILE A 121 -21.04 -33.75 -25.66
C ILE A 121 -20.74 -33.66 -24.14
N ILE A 122 -21.04 -32.54 -23.51
CA ILE A 122 -20.81 -32.36 -22.08
C ILE A 122 -21.60 -33.38 -21.25
N HIS A 123 -22.87 -33.60 -21.56
CA HIS A 123 -23.69 -34.59 -20.88
C HIS A 123 -23.12 -36.01 -20.96
N ILE A 124 -22.70 -36.44 -22.13
CA ILE A 124 -22.08 -37.75 -22.31
C ILE A 124 -20.74 -37.86 -21.57
N LEU A 125 -19.90 -36.81 -21.64
CA LEU A 125 -18.61 -36.80 -20.92
C LEU A 125 -18.79 -36.85 -19.39
N VAL A 126 -19.78 -36.17 -18.86
CA VAL A 126 -20.09 -36.23 -17.39
C VAL A 126 -20.57 -37.60 -17.00
N ARG A 127 -21.50 -38.21 -17.76
CA ARG A 127 -21.96 -39.59 -17.51
C ARG A 127 -20.84 -40.63 -17.59
N SER A 128 -19.85 -40.37 -18.44
CA SER A 128 -18.68 -41.26 -18.60
C SER A 128 -17.55 -40.98 -17.62
N GLY A 129 -17.73 -40.08 -16.64
CA GLY A 129 -16.72 -39.74 -15.62
C GLY A 129 -15.56 -38.87 -16.12
N ARG A 130 -15.57 -38.40 -17.36
CA ARG A 130 -14.51 -37.55 -17.95
C ARG A 130 -14.74 -36.08 -17.64
N LEU A 131 -14.71 -35.71 -16.36
CA LEU A 131 -15.05 -34.37 -15.86
C LEU A 131 -14.13 -33.27 -16.38
N SER A 132 -12.83 -33.54 -16.57
CA SER A 132 -11.86 -32.56 -17.09
C SER A 132 -12.14 -32.14 -18.52
N ASP A 133 -12.54 -33.10 -19.36
CA ASP A 133 -12.87 -32.85 -20.77
C ASP A 133 -14.22 -32.12 -20.89
N ALA A 134 -15.19 -32.52 -20.08
CA ALA A 134 -16.48 -31.82 -19.96
C ALA A 134 -16.30 -30.37 -19.50
N GLN A 135 -15.41 -30.12 -18.53
CA GLN A 135 -15.06 -28.78 -18.07
C GLN A 135 -14.40 -27.94 -19.16
N SER A 136 -13.51 -28.55 -19.96
CA SER A 136 -12.87 -27.87 -21.09
C SER A 136 -13.90 -27.45 -22.15
N CYS A 137 -14.90 -28.30 -22.40
CA CYS A 137 -16.02 -27.99 -23.31
C CYS A 137 -16.89 -26.85 -22.73
N LEU A 138 -17.20 -26.88 -21.44
CA LEU A 138 -17.93 -25.79 -20.75
C LEU A 138 -17.17 -24.47 -20.82
N LEU A 139 -15.85 -24.47 -20.59
CA LEU A 139 -15.03 -23.26 -20.70
C LEU A 139 -15.03 -22.69 -22.13
N ARG A 140 -14.98 -23.55 -23.16
CA ARG A 140 -15.13 -23.13 -24.58
C ARG A 140 -16.48 -22.48 -24.82
N MET A 141 -17.55 -23.05 -24.28
CA MET A 141 -18.92 -22.54 -24.38
C MET A 141 -19.10 -21.18 -23.70
N ILE A 142 -18.60 -21.04 -22.46
CA ILE A 142 -18.67 -19.82 -21.64
C ILE A 142 -17.81 -18.67 -22.22
N ARG A 143 -16.68 -18.99 -22.88
CA ARG A 143 -15.76 -17.98 -23.45
C ARG A 143 -16.18 -17.51 -24.84
N ARG A 144 -17.16 -18.13 -25.45
CA ARG A 144 -17.60 -17.80 -26.81
C ARG A 144 -18.27 -16.43 -26.84
N SER A 145 -17.82 -15.57 -27.75
CA SER A 145 -18.47 -14.27 -27.96
C SER A 145 -19.87 -14.43 -28.55
N GLY A 146 -20.84 -13.69 -28.04
CA GLY A 146 -22.23 -13.70 -28.53
C GLY A 146 -23.15 -14.74 -27.90
N VAL A 147 -22.66 -15.68 -27.11
CA VAL A 147 -23.50 -16.65 -26.37
C VAL A 147 -23.95 -16.03 -25.05
N SER A 148 -25.29 -15.91 -24.87
CA SER A 148 -25.85 -15.41 -23.62
C SER A 148 -25.81 -16.48 -22.53
N ARG A 149 -25.84 -16.06 -21.25
CA ARG A 149 -25.88 -16.96 -20.09
C ARG A 149 -27.13 -17.83 -20.10
N ALA A 150 -28.27 -17.22 -20.47
CA ALA A 150 -29.53 -17.93 -20.63
C ALA A 150 -29.46 -19.00 -21.73
N GLU A 151 -28.72 -18.76 -22.79
CA GLU A 151 -28.49 -19.73 -23.86
C GLU A 151 -27.65 -20.93 -23.39
N VAL A 152 -26.58 -20.69 -22.57
CA VAL A 152 -25.79 -21.77 -21.99
C VAL A 152 -26.66 -22.69 -21.11
N VAL A 153 -27.42 -22.10 -20.19
CA VAL A 153 -28.31 -22.87 -19.30
C VAL A 153 -29.44 -23.54 -20.08
N SER A 154 -30.08 -22.82 -21.03
CA SER A 154 -31.18 -23.38 -21.81
C SER A 154 -30.75 -24.53 -22.72
N SER A 155 -29.56 -24.46 -23.33
CA SER A 155 -29.03 -25.54 -24.15
C SER A 155 -28.69 -26.78 -23.31
N LEU A 156 -28.10 -26.62 -22.13
CA LEU A 156 -27.85 -27.74 -21.21
C LEU A 156 -29.18 -28.38 -20.72
N VAL A 157 -30.13 -27.56 -20.34
CA VAL A 157 -31.42 -28.04 -19.88
C VAL A 157 -32.20 -28.77 -20.97
N SER A 158 -32.23 -28.26 -22.22
CA SER A 158 -32.97 -28.87 -23.33
C SER A 158 -32.35 -30.20 -23.82
N THR A 159 -31.05 -30.39 -23.63
CA THR A 159 -30.36 -31.65 -23.97
C THR A 159 -30.32 -32.67 -22.83
N TYR A 160 -30.71 -32.26 -21.61
CA TYR A 160 -30.61 -33.05 -20.38
C TYR A 160 -31.32 -34.38 -20.44
N SER A 161 -32.64 -34.35 -20.71
CA SER A 161 -33.47 -35.56 -20.77
C SER A 161 -33.11 -36.46 -21.98
N ASN A 162 -32.81 -35.88 -23.13
CA ASN A 162 -32.45 -36.61 -24.32
C ASN A 162 -31.11 -37.36 -24.22
N CYS A 163 -30.18 -36.84 -23.41
CA CYS A 163 -28.91 -37.50 -23.12
C CYS A 163 -28.96 -38.40 -21.87
N ALA A 164 -30.11 -38.56 -21.22
CA ALA A 164 -30.28 -39.29 -19.96
C ALA A 164 -29.26 -38.89 -18.90
N SER A 165 -29.03 -37.60 -18.76
CA SER A 165 -27.96 -37.01 -17.94
C SER A 165 -28.34 -37.02 -16.43
N ASN A 166 -27.34 -36.67 -15.61
CA ASN A 166 -27.53 -36.48 -14.16
C ASN A 166 -27.22 -35.02 -13.75
N ASP A 167 -27.62 -34.62 -12.57
CA ASP A 167 -27.50 -33.26 -12.06
C ASP A 167 -26.03 -32.77 -11.90
N SER A 168 -25.07 -33.69 -11.89
CA SER A 168 -23.62 -33.36 -11.83
C SER A 168 -23.17 -32.44 -12.95
N VAL A 169 -23.88 -32.34 -14.05
CA VAL A 169 -23.60 -31.38 -15.15
C VAL A 169 -23.81 -29.94 -14.66
N PHE A 170 -24.85 -29.70 -13.85
CA PHE A 170 -25.12 -28.36 -13.34
C PHE A 170 -24.13 -27.97 -12.23
N ASP A 171 -23.70 -28.92 -11.43
CA ASP A 171 -22.60 -28.73 -10.49
C ASP A 171 -21.32 -28.33 -11.19
N LEU A 172 -20.98 -29.04 -12.25
CA LEU A 172 -19.79 -28.75 -13.05
C LEU A 172 -19.88 -27.38 -13.74
N LEU A 173 -21.07 -26.97 -14.18
CA LEU A 173 -21.31 -25.66 -14.76
C LEU A 173 -21.03 -24.54 -13.74
N ILE A 174 -21.62 -24.63 -12.53
CA ILE A 174 -21.42 -23.63 -11.47
C ILE A 174 -19.94 -23.57 -11.07
N ARG A 175 -19.32 -24.73 -10.80
CA ARG A 175 -17.88 -24.80 -10.46
C ARG A 175 -16.99 -24.23 -11.57
N THR A 176 -17.35 -24.42 -12.84
CA THR A 176 -16.59 -23.88 -13.98
C THR A 176 -16.68 -22.36 -14.06
N TYR A 177 -17.87 -21.78 -13.81
CA TYR A 177 -18.02 -20.33 -13.71
C TYR A 177 -17.22 -19.75 -12.54
N VAL A 178 -17.23 -20.40 -11.38
CA VAL A 178 -16.47 -19.99 -10.19
C VAL A 178 -14.98 -20.01 -10.47
N GLN A 179 -14.45 -21.07 -11.09
CA GLN A 179 -13.02 -21.18 -11.46
C GLN A 179 -12.63 -20.14 -12.53
N ALA A 180 -13.53 -19.83 -13.45
CA ALA A 180 -13.34 -18.78 -14.44
C ALA A 180 -13.43 -17.36 -13.87
N ARG A 181 -13.68 -17.20 -12.54
CA ARG A 181 -13.89 -15.93 -11.83
C ARG A 181 -15.08 -15.11 -12.37
N LYS A 182 -16.05 -15.76 -13.00
CA LYS A 182 -17.28 -15.15 -13.53
C LYS A 182 -18.45 -15.35 -12.57
N LEU A 183 -18.34 -14.72 -11.37
CA LEU A 183 -19.26 -15.01 -10.27
C LEU A 183 -20.68 -14.45 -10.43
N ARG A 184 -20.85 -13.32 -11.13
CA ARG A 184 -22.18 -12.79 -11.48
C ARG A 184 -22.91 -13.78 -12.40
N GLU A 185 -22.17 -14.26 -13.40
CA GLU A 185 -22.68 -15.26 -14.33
C GLU A 185 -22.99 -16.59 -13.65
N ALA A 186 -22.18 -16.99 -12.68
CA ALA A 186 -22.46 -18.19 -11.87
C ALA A 186 -23.75 -18.05 -11.07
N HIS A 187 -23.97 -16.89 -10.43
CA HIS A 187 -25.19 -16.61 -9.68
C HIS A 187 -26.43 -16.61 -10.60
N GLU A 188 -26.38 -15.93 -11.75
CA GLU A 188 -27.48 -15.93 -12.72
C GLU A 188 -27.78 -17.33 -13.26
N ALA A 189 -26.74 -18.13 -13.55
CA ALA A 189 -26.92 -19.52 -13.97
C ALA A 189 -27.56 -20.36 -12.87
N PHE A 190 -27.16 -20.18 -11.61
CA PHE A 190 -27.73 -20.84 -10.45
C PHE A 190 -29.24 -20.51 -10.28
N THR A 191 -29.62 -19.25 -10.33
CA THR A 191 -31.01 -18.80 -10.22
C THR A 191 -31.88 -19.31 -11.38
N LEU A 192 -31.33 -19.33 -12.60
CA LEU A 192 -32.03 -19.91 -13.77
C LEU A 192 -32.25 -21.43 -13.65
N LEU A 193 -31.27 -22.17 -13.14
CA LEU A 193 -31.43 -23.61 -12.89
C LEU A 193 -32.50 -23.88 -11.83
N ARG A 194 -32.49 -23.14 -10.72
CA ARG A 194 -33.49 -23.25 -9.66
C ARG A 194 -34.89 -22.90 -10.17
N SER A 195 -35.04 -21.84 -10.95
CA SER A 195 -36.36 -21.46 -11.51
C SER A 195 -36.92 -22.51 -12.46
N LYS A 196 -36.07 -23.36 -13.05
CA LYS A 196 -36.48 -24.49 -13.90
C LYS A 196 -36.64 -25.82 -13.14
N GLY A 197 -36.47 -25.81 -11.80
CA GLY A 197 -36.66 -26.98 -10.95
C GLY A 197 -35.47 -27.94 -10.86
N TYR A 198 -34.31 -27.57 -11.37
CA TYR A 198 -33.11 -28.39 -11.26
C TYR A 198 -32.38 -28.16 -9.94
N THR A 199 -31.76 -29.22 -9.42
CA THR A 199 -31.00 -29.19 -8.17
C THR A 199 -29.51 -29.02 -8.46
N VAL A 200 -28.83 -28.28 -7.57
CA VAL A 200 -27.37 -28.11 -7.57
C VAL A 200 -26.87 -28.64 -6.24
N SER A 201 -25.79 -29.41 -6.26
CA SER A 201 -25.22 -30.00 -5.05
C SER A 201 -24.78 -28.95 -4.05
N ILE A 202 -24.79 -29.29 -2.77
CA ILE A 202 -24.35 -28.40 -1.70
C ILE A 202 -22.88 -27.99 -1.87
N ASP A 203 -22.04 -28.87 -2.40
CA ASP A 203 -20.63 -28.58 -2.66
C ASP A 203 -20.43 -27.52 -3.73
N ALA A 204 -21.25 -27.53 -4.80
CA ALA A 204 -21.21 -26.50 -5.84
C ALA A 204 -21.78 -25.17 -5.33
N CYS A 205 -22.86 -25.23 -4.51
CA CYS A 205 -23.40 -24.06 -3.81
C CYS A 205 -22.37 -23.44 -2.87
N ASN A 206 -21.69 -24.25 -2.06
CA ASN A 206 -20.65 -23.78 -1.15
C ASN A 206 -19.44 -23.19 -1.87
N ALA A 207 -19.05 -23.73 -3.01
CA ALA A 207 -18.00 -23.16 -3.85
C ALA A 207 -18.38 -21.75 -4.37
N LEU A 208 -19.66 -21.57 -4.77
CA LEU A 208 -20.20 -20.28 -5.18
C LEU A 208 -20.29 -19.31 -3.99
N LEU A 209 -20.90 -19.71 -2.89
CA LEU A 209 -21.05 -18.94 -1.66
C LEU A 209 -19.68 -18.44 -1.15
N GLY A 210 -18.73 -19.35 -0.98
CA GLY A 210 -17.39 -19.01 -0.49
C GLY A 210 -16.66 -18.02 -1.40
N SER A 211 -16.88 -18.08 -2.71
CA SER A 211 -16.28 -17.16 -3.67
C SER A 211 -16.95 -15.79 -3.68
N LEU A 212 -18.29 -15.72 -3.52
CA LEU A 212 -19.06 -14.49 -3.37
C LEU A 212 -18.66 -13.75 -2.09
N VAL A 213 -18.60 -14.44 -0.96
CA VAL A 213 -18.20 -13.89 0.35
C VAL A 213 -16.75 -13.42 0.33
N ARG A 214 -15.86 -14.12 -0.40
CA ARG A 214 -14.46 -13.70 -0.55
C ARG A 214 -14.32 -12.35 -1.24
N LEU A 215 -15.18 -12.07 -2.25
CA LEU A 215 -15.21 -10.78 -2.95
C LEU A 215 -16.06 -9.71 -2.24
N GLY A 216 -16.70 -10.02 -1.11
CA GLY A 216 -17.56 -9.09 -0.37
C GLY A 216 -18.96 -8.92 -0.97
N TRP A 217 -19.42 -9.81 -1.85
CA TRP A 217 -20.76 -9.77 -2.43
C TRP A 217 -21.77 -10.54 -1.54
N VAL A 218 -21.96 -10.00 -0.34
CA VAL A 218 -22.70 -10.67 0.74
C VAL A 218 -24.17 -10.81 0.41
N GLU A 219 -24.80 -9.80 -0.21
CA GLU A 219 -26.22 -9.86 -0.61
C GLU A 219 -26.51 -11.00 -1.59
N LEU A 220 -25.64 -11.20 -2.60
CA LEU A 220 -25.79 -12.31 -3.55
C LEU A 220 -25.56 -13.66 -2.87
N ALA A 221 -24.68 -13.73 -1.90
CA ALA A 221 -24.47 -14.95 -1.11
C ALA A 221 -25.71 -15.30 -0.29
N TRP A 222 -26.39 -14.31 0.32
CA TRP A 222 -27.67 -14.53 1.01
C TRP A 222 -28.77 -15.04 0.06
N GLY A 223 -28.83 -14.50 -1.17
CA GLY A 223 -29.77 -15.02 -2.19
C GLY A 223 -29.53 -16.50 -2.48
N VAL A 224 -28.28 -16.91 -2.72
CA VAL A 224 -27.94 -18.33 -2.94
C VAL A 224 -28.23 -19.17 -1.70
N TYR A 225 -27.95 -18.68 -0.48
CA TYR A 225 -28.21 -19.39 0.77
C TYR A 225 -29.70 -19.68 0.98
N HIS A 226 -30.58 -18.70 0.73
CA HIS A 226 -32.04 -18.87 0.85
C HIS A 226 -32.61 -19.84 -0.18
N ASP A 227 -31.97 -19.99 -1.32
CA ASP A 227 -32.39 -20.94 -2.36
C ASP A 227 -31.93 -22.38 -2.10
N ILE A 228 -31.02 -22.62 -1.14
CA ILE A 228 -30.61 -23.97 -0.73
C ILE A 228 -31.70 -24.58 0.12
N SER A 229 -32.01 -25.87 -0.13
CA SER A 229 -32.96 -26.60 0.74
C SER A 229 -32.42 -26.74 2.17
N PRO A 230 -33.25 -26.56 3.21
CA PRO A 230 -32.79 -26.66 4.61
C PRO A 230 -32.07 -27.97 4.95
N SER A 231 -32.51 -29.08 4.37
CA SER A 231 -31.87 -30.40 4.54
C SER A 231 -30.49 -30.55 3.91
N GLY A 232 -30.10 -29.64 3.02
CA GLY A 232 -28.79 -29.64 2.36
C GLY A 232 -27.73 -28.80 3.06
N ILE A 233 -28.12 -27.99 4.04
CA ILE A 233 -27.19 -27.11 4.75
C ILE A 233 -26.31 -27.93 5.70
N ASN A 234 -25.00 -27.75 5.60
CA ASN A 234 -24.01 -28.39 6.44
C ASN A 234 -23.16 -27.37 7.21
N VAL A 235 -22.29 -27.85 8.11
CA VAL A 235 -21.39 -27.00 8.92
C VAL A 235 -20.50 -26.12 8.06
N TYR A 236 -20.09 -26.60 6.88
CA TYR A 236 -19.28 -25.79 5.96
C TYR A 236 -20.05 -24.59 5.41
N THR A 237 -21.34 -24.79 5.04
CA THR A 237 -22.24 -23.70 4.66
C THR A 237 -22.42 -22.70 5.79
N LEU A 238 -22.63 -23.20 7.03
CA LEU A 238 -22.74 -22.37 8.23
C LEU A 238 -21.49 -21.49 8.39
N ASN A 239 -20.31 -22.05 8.30
CA ASN A 239 -19.03 -21.33 8.44
C ASN A 239 -18.86 -20.24 7.37
N ILE A 240 -19.27 -20.50 6.13
CA ILE A 240 -19.25 -19.49 5.06
C ILE A 240 -20.19 -18.32 5.40
N MET A 241 -21.41 -18.60 5.87
CA MET A 241 -22.41 -17.56 6.16
C MET A 241 -22.08 -16.77 7.42
N VAL A 242 -21.51 -17.42 8.45
CA VAL A 242 -20.94 -16.72 9.62
C VAL A 242 -19.83 -15.77 9.19
N ASN A 243 -18.91 -16.22 8.32
CA ASN A 243 -17.87 -15.36 7.78
C ASN A 243 -18.46 -14.20 6.93
N ALA A 244 -19.57 -14.43 6.23
CA ALA A 244 -20.28 -13.37 5.49
C ALA A 244 -20.80 -12.29 6.43
N LEU A 245 -21.50 -12.66 7.52
CA LEU A 245 -21.99 -11.74 8.55
C LEU A 245 -20.84 -10.94 9.20
N CYS A 246 -19.76 -11.63 9.52
CA CYS A 246 -18.57 -11.01 10.11
C CYS A 246 -17.93 -9.95 9.18
N LYS A 247 -17.83 -10.24 7.88
CA LYS A 247 -17.29 -9.31 6.88
C LYS A 247 -18.21 -8.12 6.64
N ASP A 248 -19.52 -8.32 6.67
CA ASP A 248 -20.52 -7.27 6.50
C ASP A 248 -20.68 -6.39 7.75
N GLY A 249 -20.06 -6.77 8.85
CA GLY A 249 -20.09 -6.02 10.10
C GLY A 249 -21.29 -6.29 10.99
N GLN A 250 -22.15 -7.24 10.63
CA GLN A 250 -23.39 -7.57 11.35
C GLN A 250 -23.13 -8.62 12.45
N MET A 251 -22.20 -8.31 13.38
CA MET A 251 -21.79 -9.25 14.43
C MET A 251 -22.93 -9.59 15.40
N ASP A 252 -23.78 -8.63 15.71
CA ASP A 252 -24.97 -8.74 16.56
C ASP A 252 -25.99 -9.76 16.03
N LYS A 253 -26.01 -10.02 14.72
CA LYS A 253 -26.94 -11.00 14.11
C LYS A 253 -26.40 -12.43 14.12
N VAL A 254 -25.09 -12.60 14.41
CA VAL A 254 -24.46 -13.93 14.35
C VAL A 254 -25.08 -14.89 15.36
N GLY A 255 -25.31 -14.44 16.60
CA GLY A 255 -25.94 -15.28 17.65
C GLY A 255 -27.32 -15.77 17.26
N SER A 256 -28.18 -14.86 16.77
CA SER A 256 -29.53 -15.21 16.31
C SER A 256 -29.51 -16.14 15.10
N PHE A 257 -28.55 -15.94 14.18
CA PHE A 257 -28.38 -16.80 13.01
C PHE A 257 -27.98 -18.23 13.41
N LEU A 258 -27.00 -18.37 14.33
CA LEU A 258 -26.54 -19.65 14.83
C LEU A 258 -27.68 -20.42 15.51
N SER A 259 -28.46 -19.77 16.39
CA SER A 259 -29.64 -20.36 17.05
C SER A 259 -30.67 -20.82 16.02
N GLN A 260 -30.98 -19.99 15.02
CA GLN A 260 -31.91 -20.34 13.96
C GLN A 260 -31.50 -21.58 13.15
N VAL A 261 -30.21 -21.68 12.81
CA VAL A 261 -29.65 -22.81 12.04
C VAL A 261 -29.68 -24.08 12.89
N GLN A 262 -29.32 -23.97 14.17
CA GLN A 262 -29.35 -25.08 15.11
C GLN A 262 -30.76 -25.63 15.32
N GLU A 263 -31.73 -24.74 15.57
CA GLU A 263 -33.13 -25.14 15.82
C GLU A 263 -33.83 -25.71 14.59
N LYS A 264 -33.63 -25.07 13.41
CA LYS A 264 -34.37 -25.45 12.19
C LYS A 264 -33.70 -26.54 11.37
N MET A 265 -32.35 -26.64 11.45
CA MET A 265 -31.55 -27.50 10.54
C MET A 265 -30.75 -28.56 11.30
N GLY A 266 -30.65 -28.47 12.63
CA GLY A 266 -29.89 -29.42 13.45
C GLY A 266 -28.36 -29.33 13.21
N VAL A 267 -27.85 -28.22 12.64
CA VAL A 267 -26.43 -28.03 12.36
C VAL A 267 -25.80 -27.25 13.51
N TYR A 268 -24.79 -27.83 14.15
CA TYR A 268 -24.10 -27.25 15.30
C TYR A 268 -22.77 -26.57 14.89
N PRO A 269 -22.45 -25.43 15.50
CA PRO A 269 -21.13 -24.79 15.32
C PRO A 269 -20.00 -25.74 15.70
N ASP A 270 -18.90 -25.69 14.93
CA ASP A 270 -17.68 -26.45 15.17
C ASP A 270 -16.51 -25.53 15.60
N ILE A 271 -15.33 -26.10 15.75
CA ILE A 271 -14.09 -25.36 16.05
C ILE A 271 -13.79 -24.30 14.99
N VAL A 272 -14.12 -24.54 13.71
CA VAL A 272 -13.89 -23.61 12.62
C VAL A 272 -14.85 -22.40 12.74
N THR A 273 -16.11 -22.66 13.16
CA THR A 273 -17.07 -21.59 13.47
C THR A 273 -16.55 -20.68 14.58
N SER A 274 -16.10 -21.28 15.69
CA SER A 274 -15.56 -20.55 16.85
C SER A 274 -14.32 -19.73 16.44
N ASN A 275 -13.38 -20.33 15.73
CA ASN A 275 -12.19 -19.63 15.24
C ASN A 275 -12.51 -18.50 14.24
N THR A 276 -13.53 -18.67 13.41
CA THR A 276 -13.99 -17.62 12.48
C THR A 276 -14.55 -16.42 13.25
N LEU A 277 -15.32 -16.66 14.30
CA LEU A 277 -15.84 -15.61 15.17
C LEU A 277 -14.73 -14.91 15.95
N ILE A 278 -13.84 -15.66 16.59
CA ILE A 278 -12.68 -15.11 17.31
C ILE A 278 -11.84 -14.23 16.36
N SER A 279 -11.62 -14.70 15.13
CA SER A 279 -10.90 -13.93 14.12
C SER A 279 -11.62 -12.63 13.74
N ALA A 280 -12.93 -12.67 13.61
CA ALA A 280 -13.74 -11.50 13.28
C ALA A 280 -13.75 -10.49 14.43
N TYR A 281 -14.00 -10.91 15.66
CA TYR A 281 -13.93 -10.04 16.84
C TYR A 281 -12.56 -9.44 17.04
N SER A 282 -11.50 -10.26 17.00
CA SER A 282 -10.11 -9.81 17.13
C SER A 282 -9.70 -8.80 16.05
N SER A 283 -10.15 -9.00 14.80
CA SER A 283 -9.83 -8.08 13.69
C SER A 283 -10.48 -6.72 13.82
N LYS A 284 -11.63 -6.63 14.50
CA LYS A 284 -12.40 -5.40 14.75
C LYS A 284 -12.08 -4.73 16.09
N GLY A 285 -11.29 -5.38 16.93
CA GLY A 285 -10.88 -4.84 18.23
C GLY A 285 -11.80 -5.19 19.40
N PHE A 286 -12.83 -5.99 19.19
CA PHE A 286 -13.71 -6.52 20.23
C PHE A 286 -13.02 -7.70 20.93
N MET A 287 -12.00 -7.37 21.73
CA MET A 287 -11.11 -8.40 22.29
C MET A 287 -11.74 -9.14 23.45
N GLU A 288 -12.60 -8.50 24.23
CA GLU A 288 -13.32 -9.09 25.36
C GLU A 288 -14.26 -10.21 24.87
N GLU A 289 -15.01 -9.95 23.81
CA GLU A 289 -15.91 -10.94 23.19
C GLU A 289 -15.11 -12.09 22.56
N ALA A 290 -13.90 -11.79 22.02
CA ALA A 290 -13.02 -12.84 21.50
C ALA A 290 -12.49 -13.76 22.63
N PHE A 291 -12.18 -13.21 23.81
CA PHE A 291 -11.77 -13.98 24.99
C PHE A 291 -12.95 -14.81 25.55
N GLU A 292 -14.13 -14.23 25.70
CA GLU A 292 -15.32 -14.96 26.14
C GLU A 292 -15.61 -16.18 25.25
N LEU A 293 -15.44 -16.02 23.93
CA LEU A 293 -15.60 -17.14 23.00
C LEU A 293 -14.50 -18.20 23.16
N MET A 294 -13.25 -17.77 23.37
CA MET A 294 -12.12 -18.67 23.57
C MET A 294 -12.29 -19.46 24.87
N ASP A 295 -12.70 -18.80 25.96
CA ASP A 295 -12.94 -19.41 27.27
C ASP A 295 -14.18 -20.34 27.23
N ALA A 296 -15.14 -20.08 26.37
CA ALA A 296 -16.32 -20.94 26.18
C ALA A 296 -16.02 -22.19 25.32
N MET A 297 -14.88 -22.28 24.61
CA MET A 297 -14.56 -23.43 23.75
C MET A 297 -14.48 -24.76 24.52
N PRO A 298 -13.82 -24.85 25.71
CA PRO A 298 -13.74 -26.10 26.46
C PRO A 298 -15.11 -26.62 26.91
N SER A 299 -16.04 -25.72 27.29
CA SER A 299 -17.38 -26.09 27.69
C SER A 299 -18.21 -26.71 26.54
N LYS A 300 -17.83 -26.41 25.29
CA LYS A 300 -18.41 -26.96 24.05
C LYS A 300 -17.65 -28.19 23.53
N GLY A 301 -16.64 -28.68 24.29
CA GLY A 301 -15.84 -29.85 23.92
C GLY A 301 -14.71 -29.56 22.92
N PHE A 302 -14.34 -28.31 22.72
CA PHE A 302 -13.23 -27.91 21.85
C PHE A 302 -12.10 -27.32 22.71
N SER A 303 -10.84 -27.63 22.43
CA SER A 303 -9.69 -26.95 23.05
C SER A 303 -9.15 -25.87 22.11
N PRO A 304 -8.87 -24.65 22.63
CA PRO A 304 -8.15 -23.64 21.85
C PRO A 304 -6.83 -24.18 21.35
N GLY A 305 -6.57 -24.08 20.05
CA GLY A 305 -5.34 -24.53 19.42
C GLY A 305 -4.41 -23.38 19.03
N VAL A 306 -3.25 -23.70 18.45
CA VAL A 306 -2.25 -22.72 17.99
C VAL A 306 -2.90 -21.62 17.12
N TYR A 307 -3.82 -21.99 16.22
CA TYR A 307 -4.54 -21.03 15.37
C TYR A 307 -5.38 -20.04 16.18
N THR A 308 -6.06 -20.51 17.22
CA THR A 308 -6.90 -19.66 18.11
C THR A 308 -6.04 -18.63 18.82
N TYR A 309 -4.95 -19.09 19.49
CA TYR A 309 -4.00 -18.21 20.15
C TYR A 309 -3.35 -17.21 19.19
N ASN A 310 -2.89 -17.66 18.03
CA ASN A 310 -2.32 -16.76 17.01
C ASN A 310 -3.29 -15.67 16.56
N THR A 311 -4.55 -16.00 16.44
CA THR A 311 -5.59 -15.05 16.04
C THR A 311 -5.79 -13.97 17.10
N VAL A 312 -5.84 -14.34 18.37
CA VAL A 312 -5.98 -13.42 19.50
C VAL A 312 -4.73 -12.56 19.67
N ILE A 313 -3.53 -13.17 19.66
CA ILE A 313 -2.24 -12.45 19.74
C ILE A 313 -2.12 -11.41 18.62
N ASN A 314 -2.41 -11.80 17.37
CA ASN A 314 -2.36 -10.89 16.23
C ASN A 314 -3.40 -9.76 16.35
N GLY A 315 -4.60 -10.06 16.86
CA GLY A 315 -5.63 -9.06 17.17
C GLY A 315 -5.16 -8.03 18.19
N LEU A 316 -4.62 -8.49 19.31
CA LEU A 316 -4.06 -7.63 20.37
C LEU A 316 -2.93 -6.75 19.85
N CYS A 317 -1.99 -7.30 19.09
CA CYS A 317 -0.91 -6.55 18.45
C CYS A 317 -1.43 -5.46 17.50
N LYS A 318 -2.42 -5.78 16.65
CA LYS A 318 -3.03 -4.79 15.74
C LYS A 318 -3.70 -3.63 16.47
N HIS A 319 -4.29 -3.89 17.63
CA HIS A 319 -4.97 -2.89 18.47
C HIS A 319 -4.08 -2.29 19.56
N ARG A 320 -2.73 -2.45 19.44
CA ARG A 320 -1.72 -1.87 20.33
C ARG A 320 -1.83 -2.32 21.80
N ARG A 321 -2.46 -3.47 22.07
CA ARG A 321 -2.55 -4.09 23.42
C ARG A 321 -1.42 -5.12 23.60
N TYR A 322 -0.19 -4.70 23.40
CA TYR A 322 0.96 -5.61 23.28
C TYR A 322 1.27 -6.36 24.57
N GLU A 323 1.15 -5.71 25.75
CA GLU A 323 1.42 -6.40 27.04
C GLU A 323 0.45 -7.57 27.23
N ARG A 324 -0.82 -7.38 26.92
CA ARG A 324 -1.80 -8.47 26.96
C ARG A 324 -1.49 -9.56 25.92
N ALA A 325 -0.90 -9.21 24.78
CA ALA A 325 -0.47 -10.21 23.80
C ALA A 325 0.65 -11.11 24.36
N LYS A 326 1.57 -10.55 25.17
CA LYS A 326 2.60 -11.34 25.87
C LYS A 326 2.02 -12.26 26.94
N GLU A 327 1.02 -11.80 27.67
CA GLU A 327 0.32 -12.64 28.66
C GLU A 327 -0.36 -13.83 27.96
N VAL A 328 -1.06 -13.61 26.86
CA VAL A 328 -1.71 -14.65 26.06
C VAL A 328 -0.68 -15.60 25.44
N PHE A 329 0.49 -15.09 25.07
CA PHE A 329 1.60 -15.93 24.61
C PHE A 329 2.12 -16.84 25.74
N ALA A 330 2.24 -16.32 26.97
CA ALA A 330 2.61 -17.12 28.14
C ALA A 330 1.54 -18.19 28.44
N GLU A 331 0.24 -17.85 28.42
CA GLU A 331 -0.88 -18.78 28.57
C GLU A 331 -0.83 -19.91 27.51
N MET A 332 -0.46 -19.58 26.26
CA MET A 332 -0.26 -20.56 25.19
C MET A 332 0.82 -21.58 25.54
N LEU A 333 1.96 -21.12 26.09
CA LEU A 333 3.06 -21.99 26.54
C LEU A 333 2.67 -22.86 27.71
N GLU A 334 1.96 -22.29 28.71
CA GLU A 334 1.46 -23.04 29.88
C GLU A 334 0.44 -24.11 29.48
N SER A 335 -0.32 -23.87 28.42
CA SER A 335 -1.24 -24.85 27.82
C SER A 335 -0.53 -25.97 27.04
N GLY A 336 0.82 -26.00 27.02
CA GLY A 336 1.63 -27.00 26.32
C GLY A 336 1.64 -26.88 24.80
N LEU A 337 1.18 -25.74 24.25
CA LEU A 337 1.16 -25.49 22.82
C LEU A 337 2.49 -24.87 22.36
N SER A 338 3.07 -25.40 21.29
CA SER A 338 4.28 -24.84 20.70
C SER A 338 3.96 -23.67 19.77
N PRO A 339 4.53 -22.47 20.01
CA PRO A 339 4.40 -21.33 19.11
C PRO A 339 4.97 -21.63 17.72
N ASP A 340 4.34 -21.12 16.70
CA ASP A 340 4.79 -21.23 15.31
C ASP A 340 5.39 -19.91 14.79
N SER A 341 5.88 -19.91 13.56
CA SER A 341 6.43 -18.70 12.91
C SER A 341 5.42 -17.54 12.87
N THR A 342 4.11 -17.81 12.83
CA THR A 342 3.05 -16.79 12.81
C THR A 342 2.89 -16.11 14.17
N THR A 343 3.01 -16.87 15.26
CA THR A 343 3.00 -16.38 16.64
C THR A 343 4.12 -15.36 16.84
N TYR A 344 5.35 -15.80 16.58
CA TYR A 344 6.54 -14.95 16.74
C TYR A 344 6.53 -13.75 15.82
N ARG A 345 6.10 -13.92 14.57
CA ARG A 345 5.98 -12.80 13.63
C ARG A 345 5.06 -11.70 14.16
N SER A 346 3.94 -12.05 14.76
CA SER A 346 3.00 -11.06 15.30
C SER A 346 3.63 -10.24 16.44
N LEU A 347 4.35 -10.90 17.35
CA LEU A 347 5.06 -10.27 18.47
C LEU A 347 6.25 -9.43 17.98
N LEU A 348 7.12 -10.00 17.14
CA LEU A 348 8.27 -9.29 16.56
C LEU A 348 7.88 -8.03 15.80
N MET A 349 6.84 -8.12 14.96
CA MET A 349 6.38 -6.94 14.21
C MET A 349 5.90 -5.80 15.12
N GLU A 350 5.26 -6.11 16.23
CA GLU A 350 4.79 -5.08 17.15
C GLU A 350 5.94 -4.53 18.01
N ALA A 351 6.85 -5.36 18.50
CA ALA A 351 8.08 -4.92 19.17
C ALA A 351 8.94 -4.03 18.25
N CYS A 352 9.08 -4.38 16.98
CA CYS A 352 9.76 -3.55 15.98
C CYS A 352 9.07 -2.19 15.74
N LYS A 353 7.74 -2.10 15.82
CA LYS A 353 7.01 -0.84 15.72
C LYS A 353 7.18 0.05 16.95
N LYS A 354 7.21 -0.55 18.15
CA LYS A 354 7.52 0.16 19.40
C LYS A 354 8.95 0.72 19.41
N GLY A 355 9.86 0.09 18.68
CA GLY A 355 11.26 0.48 18.62
C GLY A 355 12.11 -0.15 19.72
N ASP A 356 11.60 -1.16 20.41
CA ASP A 356 12.31 -1.84 21.50
C ASP A 356 13.26 -2.89 20.93
N ALA A 357 14.54 -2.53 20.83
CA ALA A 357 15.58 -3.40 20.28
C ALA A 357 15.92 -4.57 21.20
N VAL A 358 15.83 -4.38 22.53
CA VAL A 358 16.15 -5.43 23.51
C VAL A 358 15.10 -6.53 23.45
N GLU A 359 13.83 -6.15 23.49
CA GLU A 359 12.72 -7.10 23.40
C GLU A 359 12.71 -7.88 22.07
N VAL A 360 13.07 -7.22 20.96
CA VAL A 360 13.20 -7.90 19.65
C VAL A 360 14.29 -8.97 19.67
N GLU A 361 15.44 -8.68 20.30
CA GLU A 361 16.53 -9.67 20.45
C GLU A 361 16.12 -10.85 21.34
N GLU A 362 15.38 -10.61 22.43
CA GLU A 362 14.86 -11.64 23.33
C GLU A 362 13.88 -12.56 22.60
N ILE A 363 12.88 -12.01 21.91
CA ILE A 363 11.91 -12.78 21.15
C ILE A 363 12.59 -13.60 20.04
N PHE A 364 13.57 -12.99 19.36
CA PHE A 364 14.32 -13.68 18.31
C PHE A 364 15.18 -14.83 18.87
N SER A 365 15.77 -14.63 20.04
CA SER A 365 16.52 -15.66 20.77
C SER A 365 15.63 -16.83 21.20
N ASP A 366 14.45 -16.55 21.79
CA ASP A 366 13.48 -17.59 22.17
C ASP A 366 12.99 -18.38 20.97
N MET A 367 12.71 -17.68 19.84
CA MET A 367 12.34 -18.32 18.58
C MET A 367 13.39 -19.32 18.09
N ARG A 368 14.68 -18.96 18.18
CA ARG A 368 15.80 -19.84 17.81
C ARG A 368 15.97 -21.00 18.77
N CYS A 369 15.84 -20.78 20.09
CA CYS A 369 15.94 -21.82 21.09
C CYS A 369 14.87 -22.91 20.92
N ARG A 370 13.74 -22.58 20.28
CA ARG A 370 12.65 -23.52 19.98
C ARG A 370 12.69 -24.08 18.56
N ASP A 371 13.78 -23.89 17.83
CA ASP A 371 13.96 -24.34 16.43
C ASP A 371 12.90 -23.80 15.46
N VAL A 372 12.28 -22.65 15.76
CA VAL A 372 11.34 -21.98 14.85
C VAL A 372 12.12 -21.09 13.90
N VAL A 373 12.12 -21.41 12.61
CA VAL A 373 12.83 -20.62 11.59
C VAL A 373 12.05 -19.34 11.28
N PRO A 374 12.67 -18.14 11.48
CA PRO A 374 12.05 -16.88 11.08
C PRO A 374 11.84 -16.79 9.56
N ASP A 375 10.74 -16.20 9.13
CA ASP A 375 10.51 -15.91 7.71
C ASP A 375 11.20 -14.59 7.29
N LEU A 376 11.26 -14.33 5.97
CA LEU A 376 11.88 -13.11 5.43
C LEU A 376 11.19 -11.82 5.95
N VAL A 377 9.91 -11.91 6.33
CA VAL A 377 9.16 -10.76 6.88
C VAL A 377 9.65 -10.42 8.29
N CYS A 378 9.93 -11.44 9.13
CA CYS A 378 10.53 -11.25 10.45
C CYS A 378 11.91 -10.60 10.32
N PHE A 379 12.78 -11.16 9.49
CA PHE A 379 14.12 -10.61 9.26
C PHE A 379 14.08 -9.18 8.74
N SER A 380 13.27 -8.88 7.71
CA SER A 380 13.17 -7.53 7.15
C SER A 380 12.65 -6.51 8.16
N SER A 381 11.72 -6.91 9.05
CA SER A 381 11.18 -6.04 10.10
C SER A 381 12.23 -5.72 11.16
N VAL A 382 12.96 -6.73 11.64
CA VAL A 382 14.05 -6.58 12.62
C VAL A 382 15.19 -5.74 12.04
N MET A 383 15.63 -6.04 10.82
CA MET A 383 16.67 -5.27 10.14
C MET A 383 16.25 -3.82 9.90
N SER A 384 14.96 -3.58 9.57
CA SER A 384 14.41 -2.23 9.41
C SER A 384 14.42 -1.44 10.72
N LEU A 385 14.18 -2.09 11.87
CA LEU A 385 14.32 -1.45 13.18
C LEU A 385 15.75 -0.98 13.39
N PHE A 386 16.75 -1.87 13.28
CA PHE A 386 18.15 -1.55 13.51
C PHE A 386 18.71 -0.54 12.50
N ALA A 387 18.32 -0.62 11.21
CA ALA A 387 18.69 0.39 10.22
C ALA A 387 18.09 1.78 10.53
N ARG A 388 16.87 1.84 11.08
CA ARG A 388 16.25 3.11 11.51
C ARG A 388 16.85 3.69 12.78
N SER A 389 17.20 2.87 13.77
CA SER A 389 17.90 3.31 14.98
C SER A 389 19.35 3.71 14.74
N GLY A 390 19.89 3.37 13.57
CA GLY A 390 21.29 3.69 13.20
C GLY A 390 22.29 2.59 13.55
N ASP A 391 21.84 1.47 14.12
CA ASP A 391 22.67 0.30 14.43
C ASP A 391 22.76 -0.62 13.20
N LEU A 392 23.54 -0.18 12.21
CA LEU A 392 23.69 -0.92 10.96
C LEU A 392 24.46 -2.25 11.17
N ASP A 393 25.33 -2.31 12.17
CA ASP A 393 26.15 -3.50 12.44
C ASP A 393 25.27 -4.67 12.89
N LYS A 394 24.29 -4.39 13.75
CA LYS A 394 23.27 -5.40 14.10
C LYS A 394 22.41 -5.79 12.90
N ALA A 395 22.01 -4.83 12.07
CA ALA A 395 21.24 -5.14 10.86
C ALA A 395 22.02 -6.09 9.92
N LEU A 396 23.34 -5.95 9.82
CA LEU A 396 24.21 -6.86 9.04
C LEU A 396 24.32 -8.25 9.66
N VAL A 397 24.40 -8.36 10.99
CA VAL A 397 24.35 -9.67 11.67
C VAL A 397 23.07 -10.42 11.32
N PHE A 398 21.92 -9.74 11.30
CA PHE A 398 20.65 -10.37 10.88
C PHE A 398 20.64 -10.73 9.40
N PHE A 399 21.31 -9.95 8.56
CA PHE A 399 21.47 -10.28 7.13
C PHE A 399 22.29 -11.56 6.93
N ASP A 400 23.33 -11.77 7.71
CA ASP A 400 24.11 -13.00 7.68
C ASP A 400 23.30 -14.19 8.21
N PHE A 401 22.47 -14.01 9.26
CA PHE A 401 21.52 -15.02 9.68
C PHE A 401 20.53 -15.45 8.58
N VAL A 402 20.08 -14.53 7.72
CA VAL A 402 19.24 -14.89 6.55
C VAL A 402 19.97 -15.86 5.63
N LYS A 403 21.29 -15.62 5.38
CA LYS A 403 22.12 -16.48 4.54
C LYS A 403 22.36 -17.84 5.20
N ASP A 404 22.66 -17.85 6.50
CA ASP A 404 22.93 -19.05 7.28
C ASP A 404 21.69 -19.97 7.40
N ALA A 405 20.49 -19.36 7.47
CA ALA A 405 19.22 -20.07 7.42
C ALA A 405 18.89 -20.65 6.02
N GLY A 406 19.77 -20.47 5.03
CA GLY A 406 19.55 -20.92 3.65
C GLY A 406 18.46 -20.15 2.91
N LEU A 407 18.02 -18.99 3.44
CA LEU A 407 17.01 -18.14 2.82
C LEU A 407 17.68 -17.23 1.77
N VAL A 408 16.99 -17.02 0.65
CA VAL A 408 17.45 -16.08 -0.37
C VAL A 408 16.91 -14.68 -0.02
N PRO A 409 17.80 -13.69 0.27
CA PRO A 409 17.36 -12.34 0.55
C PRO A 409 16.52 -11.77 -0.61
N ASP A 410 15.41 -11.17 -0.28
CA ASP A 410 14.51 -10.53 -1.25
C ASP A 410 14.82 -9.03 -1.45
N ASN A 411 14.07 -8.40 -2.34
CA ASN A 411 14.20 -6.97 -2.63
C ASN A 411 14.04 -6.08 -1.39
N VAL A 412 13.19 -6.50 -0.43
CA VAL A 412 12.89 -5.71 0.77
C VAL A 412 14.10 -5.68 1.69
N ILE A 413 14.72 -6.84 1.92
CA ILE A 413 15.92 -6.96 2.76
C ILE A 413 17.06 -6.10 2.22
N TYR A 414 17.36 -6.19 0.91
CA TYR A 414 18.37 -5.34 0.28
C TYR A 414 18.04 -3.86 0.40
N THR A 415 16.78 -3.47 0.15
CA THR A 415 16.34 -2.07 0.23
C THR A 415 16.50 -1.50 1.65
N VAL A 416 16.19 -2.30 2.68
CA VAL A 416 16.36 -1.90 4.10
C VAL A 416 17.83 -1.63 4.43
N LEU A 417 18.74 -2.49 4.00
CA LEU A 417 20.18 -2.28 4.22
C LEU A 417 20.72 -1.08 3.44
N ILE A 418 20.33 -0.95 2.17
CA ILE A 418 20.68 0.22 1.35
C ILE A 418 20.21 1.50 2.04
N GLN A 419 18.98 1.50 2.61
CA GLN A 419 18.46 2.63 3.36
C GLN A 419 19.30 2.95 4.60
N GLY A 420 19.74 1.93 5.33
CA GLY A 420 20.63 2.06 6.49
C GLY A 420 21.97 2.69 6.11
N TYR A 421 22.62 2.20 5.05
CA TYR A 421 23.86 2.76 4.53
C TYR A 421 23.70 4.20 4.06
N CYS A 422 22.66 4.49 3.28
CA CYS A 422 22.35 5.86 2.82
C CYS A 422 22.10 6.83 3.98
N LYS A 423 21.44 6.36 5.06
CA LYS A 423 21.20 7.17 6.27
C LYS A 423 22.50 7.51 7.02
N LYS A 424 23.42 6.55 7.15
CA LYS A 424 24.77 6.78 7.68
C LYS A 424 25.67 7.57 6.72
N GLY A 425 25.24 7.72 5.46
CA GLY A 425 25.98 8.42 4.41
C GLY A 425 27.10 7.61 3.78
N MET A 426 27.09 6.30 3.95
CA MET A 426 28.02 5.35 3.35
C MET A 426 27.47 4.93 1.97
N ILE A 427 27.65 5.84 0.99
CA ILE A 427 27.02 5.67 -0.34
C ILE A 427 27.74 4.61 -1.18
N SER A 428 29.07 4.47 -1.04
CA SER A 428 29.86 3.44 -1.72
C SER A 428 29.36 2.03 -1.38
N GLU A 429 29.17 1.75 -0.10
CA GLU A 429 28.73 0.47 0.41
C GLU A 429 27.25 0.20 -0.01
N ALA A 430 26.41 1.25 -0.02
CA ALA A 430 25.04 1.15 -0.56
C ALA A 430 25.04 0.77 -2.04
N MET A 431 25.97 1.31 -2.84
CA MET A 431 26.11 0.97 -4.27
C MET A 431 26.67 -0.43 -4.48
N ASP A 432 27.60 -0.88 -3.64
CA ASP A 432 28.12 -2.25 -3.68
C ASP A 432 27.04 -3.27 -3.36
N LEU A 433 26.23 -3.00 -2.34
CA LEU A 433 25.10 -3.85 -1.97
C LEU A 433 24.03 -3.89 -3.08
N ARG A 434 23.76 -2.75 -3.72
CA ARG A 434 22.94 -2.68 -4.93
C ARG A 434 23.48 -3.60 -6.03
N ASN A 435 24.78 -3.55 -6.28
CA ASN A 435 25.41 -4.37 -7.31
C ASN A 435 25.34 -5.87 -6.95
N GLU A 436 25.43 -6.23 -5.67
CA GLU A 436 25.21 -7.60 -5.19
C GLU A 436 23.75 -8.03 -5.45
N MET A 437 22.78 -7.19 -5.09
CA MET A 437 21.35 -7.42 -5.34
C MET A 437 21.07 -7.75 -6.80
N LEU A 438 21.64 -6.95 -7.73
CA LEU A 438 21.48 -7.15 -9.17
C LEU A 438 22.16 -8.42 -9.67
N ARG A 439 23.37 -8.74 -9.18
CA ARG A 439 24.08 -9.99 -9.51
C ARG A 439 23.33 -11.24 -9.09
N ARG A 440 22.57 -11.17 -8.00
CA ARG A 440 21.72 -12.27 -7.52
C ARG A 440 20.38 -12.38 -8.25
N GLY A 441 20.15 -11.53 -9.27
CA GLY A 441 18.91 -11.53 -10.06
C GLY A 441 17.71 -10.87 -9.37
N CYS A 442 17.91 -10.18 -8.25
CA CYS A 442 16.87 -9.37 -7.62
C CYS A 442 16.68 -8.07 -8.42
N CYS A 443 15.44 -7.79 -8.83
CA CYS A 443 15.12 -6.55 -9.55
C CYS A 443 14.92 -5.41 -8.55
N MET A 444 15.58 -4.28 -8.79
CA MET A 444 15.30 -3.05 -8.04
C MET A 444 13.91 -2.53 -8.40
N ASP A 445 13.16 -2.14 -7.40
CA ASP A 445 11.90 -1.43 -7.56
C ASP A 445 12.10 0.10 -7.43
N VAL A 446 11.03 0.86 -7.63
CA VAL A 446 11.04 2.33 -7.52
C VAL A 446 11.48 2.78 -6.13
N VAL A 447 11.15 2.02 -5.08
CA VAL A 447 11.49 2.36 -3.69
C VAL A 447 13.00 2.27 -3.46
N ALA A 448 13.66 1.21 -3.96
CA ALA A 448 15.09 1.04 -3.86
C ALA A 448 15.86 2.14 -4.62
N TYR A 449 15.41 2.48 -5.85
CA TYR A 449 15.97 3.62 -6.59
C TYR A 449 15.80 4.93 -5.83
N ASN A 450 14.62 5.23 -5.33
CA ASN A 450 14.35 6.45 -4.57
C ASN A 450 15.21 6.57 -3.31
N THR A 451 15.46 5.46 -2.65
CA THR A 451 16.32 5.41 -1.45
C THR A 451 17.76 5.84 -1.77
N ILE A 452 18.35 5.30 -2.83
CA ILE A 452 19.71 5.65 -3.24
C ILE A 452 19.77 7.07 -3.78
N LEU A 453 18.79 7.47 -4.61
CA LEU A 453 18.69 8.84 -5.13
C LEU A 453 18.65 9.88 -4.00
N HIS A 454 17.83 9.62 -2.97
CA HIS A 454 17.76 10.49 -1.79
C HIS A 454 19.11 10.56 -1.05
N GLY A 455 19.79 9.41 -0.88
CA GLY A 455 21.14 9.36 -0.28
C GLY A 455 22.17 10.16 -1.06
N LEU A 456 22.21 9.99 -2.39
CA LEU A 456 23.10 10.71 -3.30
C LEU A 456 22.85 12.23 -3.27
N CYS A 457 21.59 12.66 -3.36
CA CYS A 457 21.20 14.07 -3.29
C CYS A 457 21.58 14.69 -1.93
N LYS A 458 21.37 13.97 -0.82
CA LYS A 458 21.76 14.43 0.51
C LYS A 458 23.28 14.62 0.66
N ARG A 459 24.08 13.79 -0.02
CA ARG A 459 25.55 13.88 -0.06
C ARG A 459 26.08 14.79 -1.17
N LYS A 460 25.20 15.52 -1.86
CA LYS A 460 25.55 16.45 -2.95
C LYS A 460 26.17 15.78 -4.19
N MET A 461 25.99 14.48 -4.37
CA MET A 461 26.50 13.68 -5.50
C MET A 461 25.49 13.65 -6.66
N LEU A 462 25.15 14.82 -7.21
CA LEU A 462 24.10 14.93 -8.24
C LEU A 462 24.44 14.21 -9.55
N GLY A 463 25.70 14.20 -9.97
CA GLY A 463 26.12 13.53 -11.19
C GLY A 463 25.81 12.03 -11.19
N ASP A 464 25.96 11.38 -10.02
CA ASP A 464 25.64 9.96 -9.87
C ASP A 464 24.14 9.74 -9.68
N ALA A 465 23.45 10.69 -9.06
CA ALA A 465 21.98 10.67 -8.98
C ALA A 465 21.34 10.76 -10.38
N ASP A 466 21.83 11.64 -11.25
CA ASP A 466 21.34 11.76 -12.63
C ASP A 466 21.66 10.51 -13.48
N LYS A 467 22.80 9.84 -13.26
CA LYS A 467 23.12 8.56 -13.89
C LYS A 467 22.15 7.46 -13.45
N LEU A 468 21.90 7.37 -12.14
CA LEU A 468 21.00 6.38 -11.56
C LEU A 468 19.55 6.60 -12.01
N PHE A 469 19.13 7.85 -12.14
CA PHE A 469 17.82 8.21 -12.67
C PHE A 469 17.64 7.81 -14.14
N ARG A 470 18.70 8.01 -14.97
CA ARG A 470 18.68 7.53 -16.36
C ARG A 470 18.60 6.02 -16.43
N GLU A 471 19.40 5.30 -15.65
CA GLU A 471 19.34 3.84 -15.57
C GLU A 471 17.94 3.33 -15.19
N MET A 472 17.30 3.96 -14.19
CA MET A 472 15.92 3.64 -13.79
C MET A 472 14.96 3.73 -14.98
N THR A 473 15.04 4.78 -15.77
CA THR A 473 14.19 5.00 -16.95
C THR A 473 14.49 4.05 -18.11
N GLU A 474 15.77 3.75 -18.35
CA GLU A 474 16.23 2.79 -19.36
C GLU A 474 15.76 1.36 -19.07
N ARG A 475 15.66 0.99 -17.79
CA ARG A 475 15.11 -0.29 -17.36
C ARG A 475 13.58 -0.34 -17.42
N GLY A 476 12.92 0.69 -17.92
CA GLY A 476 11.46 0.76 -18.08
C GLY A 476 10.70 1.03 -16.80
N LEU A 477 11.36 1.46 -15.72
CA LEU A 477 10.72 1.89 -14.50
C LEU A 477 10.28 3.35 -14.64
N PHE A 478 8.99 3.60 -14.38
CA PHE A 478 8.45 4.95 -14.45
C PHE A 478 8.71 5.70 -13.14
N PRO A 479 9.45 6.84 -13.20
CA PRO A 479 9.62 7.71 -12.03
C PRO A 479 8.27 8.17 -11.51
N ASP A 480 8.09 8.04 -10.20
CA ASP A 480 6.91 8.56 -9.52
C ASP A 480 7.10 10.02 -9.10
N SER A 481 6.06 10.61 -8.49
CA SER A 481 6.12 11.99 -8.00
C SER A 481 7.22 12.19 -6.95
N TYR A 482 7.52 11.14 -6.16
CA TYR A 482 8.54 11.19 -5.12
C TYR A 482 9.95 11.19 -5.71
N THR A 483 10.22 10.34 -6.72
CA THR A 483 11.50 10.31 -7.46
C THR A 483 11.89 11.70 -7.98
N LEU A 484 10.94 12.34 -8.68
CA LEU A 484 11.19 13.65 -9.29
C LEU A 484 11.37 14.75 -8.23
N THR A 485 10.60 14.69 -7.14
CA THR A 485 10.74 15.64 -6.03
C THR A 485 12.11 15.54 -5.34
N ILE A 486 12.64 14.33 -5.12
CA ILE A 486 14.00 14.13 -4.58
C ILE A 486 15.04 14.81 -5.46
N LEU A 487 14.96 14.61 -6.77
CA LEU A 487 15.93 15.18 -7.71
C LEU A 487 15.82 16.71 -7.77
N ILE A 488 14.58 17.24 -7.82
CA ILE A 488 14.37 18.69 -7.83
C ILE A 488 14.91 19.32 -6.54
N ASP A 489 14.58 18.76 -5.37
CA ASP A 489 15.11 19.24 -4.08
C ASP A 489 16.65 19.18 -4.04
N GLY A 490 17.25 18.09 -4.54
CA GLY A 490 18.69 17.94 -4.65
C GLY A 490 19.33 19.01 -5.55
N HIS A 491 18.77 19.26 -6.72
CA HIS A 491 19.24 20.29 -7.65
C HIS A 491 19.05 21.69 -7.08
N CYS A 492 17.92 22.00 -6.42
CA CYS A 492 17.70 23.28 -5.75
C CYS A 492 18.73 23.55 -4.65
N LYS A 493 19.02 22.56 -3.80
CA LYS A 493 20.02 22.72 -2.71
C LYS A 493 21.43 23.01 -3.19
N LEU A 494 21.77 22.62 -4.40
CA LEU A 494 23.08 22.89 -5.03
C LEU A 494 23.05 24.04 -6.04
N GLY A 495 21.93 24.75 -6.15
CA GLY A 495 21.80 25.90 -7.05
C GLY A 495 21.65 25.57 -8.53
N ASN A 496 21.46 24.29 -8.88
CA ASN A 496 21.26 23.85 -10.26
C ASN A 496 19.80 24.05 -10.72
N LEU A 497 19.35 25.33 -10.73
CA LEU A 497 17.97 25.69 -11.01
C LEU A 497 17.48 25.24 -12.38
N GLN A 498 18.35 25.26 -13.38
CA GLN A 498 18.00 24.91 -14.75
C GLN A 498 17.51 23.46 -14.86
N ASN A 499 18.22 22.52 -14.22
CA ASN A 499 17.84 21.12 -14.18
C ASN A 499 16.56 20.89 -13.32
N ALA A 500 16.45 21.61 -12.20
CA ALA A 500 15.25 21.56 -11.35
C ALA A 500 13.99 22.00 -12.12
N MET A 501 14.09 23.09 -12.88
CA MET A 501 13.02 23.61 -13.74
C MET A 501 12.64 22.65 -14.86
N GLU A 502 13.63 22.02 -15.50
CA GLU A 502 13.35 21.03 -16.56
C GLU A 502 12.60 19.83 -16.01
N LEU A 503 13.01 19.32 -14.84
CA LEU A 503 12.30 18.22 -14.17
C LEU A 503 10.88 18.62 -13.78
N PHE A 504 10.68 19.84 -13.28
CA PHE A 504 9.34 20.33 -12.94
C PHE A 504 8.44 20.47 -14.19
N LYS A 505 8.96 20.95 -15.32
CA LYS A 505 8.24 21.00 -16.60
C LYS A 505 7.85 19.59 -17.07
N LYS A 506 8.75 18.61 -16.99
CA LYS A 506 8.49 17.19 -17.29
C LYS A 506 7.38 16.62 -16.41
N MET A 507 7.31 17.01 -15.11
CA MET A 507 6.22 16.62 -14.23
C MET A 507 4.86 17.17 -14.70
N LYS A 508 4.82 18.43 -15.12
CA LYS A 508 3.61 19.08 -15.66
C LYS A 508 3.12 18.39 -16.94
N GLU A 509 4.02 18.15 -17.89
CA GLU A 509 3.73 17.50 -19.18
C GLU A 509 3.16 16.08 -18.99
N LYS A 510 3.72 15.31 -18.07
CA LYS A 510 3.26 13.96 -17.74
C LYS A 510 2.01 13.93 -16.85
N ARG A 511 1.45 15.09 -16.48
CA ARG A 511 0.28 15.23 -15.59
C ARG A 511 0.41 14.41 -14.30
N ILE A 512 1.59 14.36 -13.71
CA ILE A 512 1.85 13.62 -12.48
C ILE A 512 1.07 14.31 -11.35
N ARG A 513 0.28 13.54 -10.60
CA ARG A 513 -0.44 14.06 -9.44
C ARG A 513 0.53 14.26 -8.28
N LEU A 514 0.58 15.49 -7.77
CA LEU A 514 1.31 15.85 -6.56
C LEU A 514 0.31 15.98 -5.40
N ASP A 515 0.77 15.67 -4.21
CA ASP A 515 0.08 16.00 -2.95
C ASP A 515 0.64 17.29 -2.35
N VAL A 516 0.01 17.79 -1.30
CA VAL A 516 0.40 19.02 -0.59
C VAL A 516 1.86 18.96 -0.12
N VAL A 517 2.32 17.79 0.36
CA VAL A 517 3.68 17.63 0.90
C VAL A 517 4.72 17.84 -0.20
N ARG A 518 4.47 17.32 -1.40
CA ARG A 518 5.37 17.46 -2.54
C ARG A 518 5.39 18.88 -3.09
N TYR A 519 4.22 19.56 -3.13
CA TYR A 519 4.17 20.98 -3.46
C TYR A 519 4.97 21.80 -2.45
N ASN A 520 4.85 21.51 -1.16
CA ASN A 520 5.63 22.19 -0.12
C ASN A 520 7.14 21.98 -0.30
N THR A 521 7.58 20.78 -0.67
CA THR A 521 9.01 20.51 -0.95
C THR A 521 9.52 21.32 -2.15
N LEU A 522 8.73 21.41 -3.22
CA LEU A 522 9.06 22.21 -4.39
C LEU A 522 9.11 23.71 -4.05
N LEU A 523 8.11 24.21 -3.35
CA LEU A 523 8.05 25.60 -2.89
C LEU A 523 9.25 25.95 -1.99
N ASP A 524 9.59 25.07 -1.05
CA ASP A 524 10.73 25.26 -0.14
C ASP A 524 12.07 25.25 -0.91
N GLY A 525 12.21 24.33 -1.86
CA GLY A 525 13.40 24.24 -2.71
C GLY A 525 13.65 25.50 -3.52
N PHE A 526 12.69 25.94 -4.30
CA PHE A 526 12.81 27.17 -5.11
C PHE A 526 12.82 28.43 -4.26
N GLY A 527 12.03 28.47 -3.18
CA GLY A 527 12.01 29.59 -2.23
C GLY A 527 13.33 29.83 -1.52
N LYS A 528 14.06 28.79 -1.10
CA LYS A 528 15.38 28.90 -0.47
C LYS A 528 16.47 29.40 -1.41
N VAL A 529 16.43 28.99 -2.66
CA VAL A 529 17.35 29.52 -3.68
C VAL A 529 16.97 30.95 -4.06
N GLY A 530 15.70 31.31 -3.88
CA GLY A 530 15.17 32.65 -4.09
C GLY A 530 14.65 32.90 -5.49
N ASP A 531 14.29 31.83 -6.18
CA ASP A 531 13.52 31.90 -7.42
C ASP A 531 12.03 32.05 -7.11
N ILE A 532 11.65 33.30 -6.81
CA ILE A 532 10.29 33.65 -6.38
C ILE A 532 9.29 33.46 -7.52
N ASP A 533 9.68 33.68 -8.76
CA ASP A 533 8.78 33.59 -9.91
C ASP A 533 8.35 32.13 -10.13
N THR A 534 9.29 31.19 -10.06
CA THR A 534 8.97 29.75 -10.09
C THR A 534 8.15 29.31 -8.88
N ALA A 535 8.46 29.82 -7.68
CA ALA A 535 7.67 29.53 -6.48
C ALA A 535 6.20 29.99 -6.66
N LYS A 536 5.94 31.15 -7.24
CA LYS A 536 4.60 31.63 -7.59
C LYS A 536 3.92 30.75 -8.65
N GLU A 537 4.67 30.29 -9.65
CA GLU A 537 4.13 29.37 -10.66
C GLU A 537 3.70 28.04 -10.04
N ILE A 538 4.51 27.48 -9.13
CA ILE A 538 4.20 26.27 -8.37
C ILE A 538 2.97 26.47 -7.48
N TRP A 539 2.87 27.63 -6.82
CA TRP A 539 1.71 28.00 -6.00
C TRP A 539 0.44 28.05 -6.84
N THR A 540 0.49 28.72 -7.98
CA THR A 540 -0.64 28.84 -8.90
C THR A 540 -1.07 27.48 -9.46
N ASP A 541 -0.12 26.60 -9.80
CA ASP A 541 -0.40 25.22 -10.24
C ASP A 541 -1.06 24.39 -9.12
N MET A 542 -0.61 24.54 -7.87
CA MET A 542 -1.21 23.88 -6.70
C MET A 542 -2.68 24.28 -6.53
N VAL A 543 -2.97 25.57 -6.55
CA VAL A 543 -4.34 26.11 -6.38
C VAL A 543 -5.24 25.74 -7.56
N SER A 544 -4.71 25.81 -8.80
CA SER A 544 -5.45 25.45 -10.03
C SER A 544 -5.87 23.98 -10.09
N ARG A 545 -5.16 23.12 -9.37
CA ARG A 545 -5.49 21.69 -9.24
C ARG A 545 -6.36 21.36 -8.02
N GLU A 546 -6.95 22.38 -7.40
CA GLU A 546 -7.84 22.24 -6.24
C GLU A 546 -7.14 21.63 -5.00
N ILE A 547 -5.81 21.74 -4.92
CA ILE A 547 -5.05 21.32 -3.75
C ILE A 547 -4.97 22.49 -2.79
N LEU A 548 -5.66 22.39 -1.66
CA LEU A 548 -5.74 23.45 -0.66
C LEU A 548 -4.38 23.65 0.04
N PRO A 549 -3.82 24.88 0.03
CA PRO A 549 -2.63 25.21 0.79
C PRO A 549 -2.85 24.99 2.30
N THR A 550 -1.86 24.40 2.96
CA THR A 550 -1.83 24.20 4.42
C THR A 550 -1.10 25.36 5.12
N PRO A 551 -1.18 25.48 6.45
CA PRO A 551 -0.35 26.44 7.20
C PRO A 551 1.14 26.34 6.88
N VAL A 552 1.63 25.12 6.58
CA VAL A 552 3.01 24.90 6.17
C VAL A 552 3.28 25.50 4.79
N SER A 553 2.37 25.35 3.85
CA SER A 553 2.46 25.95 2.49
C SER A 553 2.58 27.47 2.57
N TYR A 554 1.71 28.11 3.36
CA TYR A 554 1.74 29.56 3.60
C TYR A 554 3.05 29.99 4.26
N SER A 555 3.54 29.23 5.27
CA SER A 555 4.80 29.52 5.96
C SER A 555 5.99 29.52 4.98
N ILE A 556 6.07 28.54 4.09
CA ILE A 556 7.14 28.41 3.11
C ILE A 556 7.09 29.61 2.13
N MET A 557 5.91 29.93 1.60
CA MET A 557 5.74 31.02 0.64
C MET A 557 6.06 32.38 1.25
N VAL A 558 5.54 32.67 2.46
CA VAL A 558 5.82 33.89 3.20
C VAL A 558 7.32 34.00 3.52
N ASN A 559 7.94 32.92 4.00
CA ASN A 559 9.38 32.93 4.28
C ASN A 559 10.23 33.16 3.02
N ALA A 560 9.86 32.58 1.89
CA ALA A 560 10.54 32.80 0.62
C ALA A 560 10.46 34.30 0.18
N LEU A 561 9.26 34.88 0.21
CA LEU A 561 9.02 36.29 -0.14
C LEU A 561 9.76 37.24 0.81
N CYS A 562 9.65 37.04 2.13
CA CYS A 562 10.34 37.86 3.12
C CYS A 562 11.86 37.75 3.03
N SER A 563 12.38 36.55 2.70
CA SER A 563 13.84 36.35 2.57
C SER A 563 14.46 37.14 1.42
N LYS A 564 13.68 37.51 0.42
CA LYS A 564 14.09 38.29 -0.77
C LYS A 564 13.63 39.76 -0.72
N GLY A 565 12.96 40.19 0.35
CA GLY A 565 12.52 41.57 0.53
C GLY A 565 11.19 41.90 -0.17
N HIS A 566 10.47 40.90 -0.67
CA HIS A 566 9.13 41.07 -1.30
C HIS A 566 8.02 41.18 -0.21
N LEU A 567 8.18 42.09 0.74
CA LEU A 567 7.28 42.23 1.89
C LEU A 567 5.83 42.53 1.49
N PRO A 568 5.51 43.41 0.50
CA PRO A 568 4.12 43.66 0.08
C PRO A 568 3.42 42.40 -0.45
N GLU A 569 4.15 41.52 -1.13
CA GLU A 569 3.59 40.28 -1.64
C GLU A 569 3.39 39.26 -0.53
N ALA A 570 4.29 39.22 0.46
CA ALA A 570 4.16 38.39 1.65
C ALA A 570 2.85 38.76 2.41
N PHE A 571 2.51 40.07 2.49
CA PHE A 571 1.24 40.51 3.08
C PHE A 571 0.02 40.03 2.28
N ARG A 572 0.06 40.04 0.95
CA ARG A 572 -1.03 39.50 0.14
C ARG A 572 -1.28 38.01 0.45
N VAL A 573 -0.21 37.24 0.59
CA VAL A 573 -0.30 35.80 0.95
C VAL A 573 -0.81 35.63 2.38
N TRP A 574 -0.41 36.52 3.31
CA TRP A 574 -0.93 36.55 4.68
C TRP A 574 -2.44 36.85 4.70
N ASP A 575 -2.88 37.90 3.99
CA ASP A 575 -4.29 38.28 3.91
C ASP A 575 -5.15 37.18 3.26
N GLU A 576 -4.62 36.53 2.24
CA GLU A 576 -5.26 35.35 1.62
C GLU A 576 -5.44 34.22 2.65
N MET A 577 -4.40 33.91 3.42
CA MET A 577 -4.45 32.91 4.48
C MET A 577 -5.52 33.23 5.53
N MET A 578 -5.54 34.48 6.00
CA MET A 578 -6.52 34.97 6.99
C MET A 578 -7.95 34.91 6.46
N SER A 579 -8.17 35.31 5.19
CA SER A 579 -9.48 35.29 4.54
C SER A 579 -10.05 33.87 4.39
N LYS A 580 -9.18 32.88 4.25
CA LYS A 580 -9.53 31.46 4.22
C LYS A 580 -9.69 30.80 5.61
N GLY A 581 -9.58 31.57 6.68
CA GLY A 581 -9.73 31.10 8.05
C GLY A 581 -8.58 30.19 8.55
N VAL A 582 -7.43 30.21 7.89
CA VAL A 582 -6.24 29.46 8.30
C VAL A 582 -5.52 30.25 9.40
N LYS A 583 -5.40 29.66 10.60
CA LYS A 583 -4.73 30.30 11.73
C LYS A 583 -3.21 30.43 11.50
N PRO A 584 -2.63 31.62 11.77
CA PRO A 584 -1.19 31.80 11.69
C PRO A 584 -0.43 30.88 12.64
N THR A 585 0.68 30.32 12.18
CA THR A 585 1.63 29.59 13.02
C THR A 585 2.74 30.54 13.48
N VAL A 586 3.41 30.18 14.59
CA VAL A 586 4.58 30.93 15.10
C VAL A 586 5.64 31.13 14.00
N MET A 587 5.82 30.12 13.15
CA MET A 587 6.78 30.17 12.05
C MET A 587 6.42 31.25 11.00
N ILE A 588 5.14 31.41 10.65
CA ILE A 588 4.70 32.47 9.71
C ILE A 588 4.91 33.86 10.33
N CYS A 589 4.51 34.02 11.58
CA CYS A 589 4.70 35.28 12.31
C CYS A 589 6.19 35.68 12.38
N ASN A 590 7.06 34.73 12.73
CA ASN A 590 8.51 34.97 12.75
C ASN A 590 9.06 35.29 11.35
N SER A 591 8.52 34.68 10.29
CA SER A 591 8.91 34.98 8.91
C SER A 591 8.53 36.40 8.48
N MET A 592 7.32 36.89 8.87
CA MET A 592 6.88 38.25 8.61
C MET A 592 7.74 39.28 9.38
N ILE A 593 7.99 39.05 10.67
CA ILE A 593 8.87 39.90 11.50
C ILE A 593 10.27 39.96 10.90
N LYS A 594 10.82 38.83 10.46
CA LYS A 594 12.12 38.76 9.76
C LYS A 594 12.10 39.58 8.46
N GLY A 595 10.97 39.57 7.73
CA GLY A 595 10.78 40.41 6.55
C GLY A 595 10.87 41.89 6.86
N TYR A 596 10.21 42.36 7.92
CA TYR A 596 10.29 43.75 8.38
C TYR A 596 11.74 44.14 8.76
N CYS A 597 12.40 43.30 9.60
CA CYS A 597 13.78 43.55 10.00
C CYS A 597 14.76 43.58 8.82
N ARG A 598 14.52 42.78 7.78
CA ARG A 598 15.37 42.82 6.57
C ARG A 598 15.17 44.05 5.70
N SER A 599 13.97 44.60 5.67
CA SER A 599 13.66 45.84 4.95
C SER A 599 14.08 47.10 5.73
N GLY A 600 14.71 46.97 6.92
CA GLY A 600 15.13 48.10 7.71
C GLY A 600 13.99 48.81 8.44
N ASN A 601 12.93 48.09 8.82
CA ASN A 601 11.74 48.58 9.49
C ASN A 601 11.43 47.75 10.73
N ALA A 602 12.40 47.60 11.66
CA ALA A 602 12.24 46.80 12.87
C ALA A 602 11.13 47.35 13.77
N SER A 603 10.89 48.66 13.79
CA SER A 603 9.81 49.30 14.51
C SER A 603 8.42 48.86 14.05
N ASP A 604 8.23 48.70 12.75
CA ASP A 604 6.99 48.18 12.18
C ASP A 604 6.80 46.70 12.49
N GLY A 605 7.93 45.95 12.52
CA GLY A 605 7.96 44.56 12.96
C GLY A 605 7.56 44.40 14.43
N GLU A 606 8.00 45.29 15.32
CA GLU A 606 7.58 45.32 16.74
C GLU A 606 6.08 45.66 16.88
N SER A 607 5.59 46.67 16.14
CA SER A 607 4.17 47.01 16.10
C SER A 607 3.29 45.87 15.58
N PHE A 608 3.78 45.13 14.60
CA PHE A 608 3.11 43.94 14.08
C PHE A 608 3.06 42.83 15.12
N LEU A 609 4.16 42.62 15.87
CA LEU A 609 4.19 41.67 17.01
C LEU A 609 3.19 42.04 18.10
N ASP A 610 3.15 43.32 18.51
CA ASP A 610 2.22 43.81 19.56
C ASP A 610 0.75 43.59 19.13
N LYS A 611 0.42 43.77 17.86
CA LYS A 611 -0.90 43.46 17.31
C LYS A 611 -1.19 41.94 17.39
N LEU A 612 -0.26 41.10 17.02
CA LEU A 612 -0.43 39.64 17.09
C LEU A 612 -0.61 39.16 18.53
N VAL A 613 0.14 39.72 19.49
CA VAL A 613 0.01 39.42 20.93
C VAL A 613 -1.39 39.83 21.44
N SER A 614 -1.91 40.97 21.00
CA SER A 614 -3.29 41.38 21.33
C SER A 614 -4.36 40.42 20.78
N GLU A 615 -4.06 39.69 19.70
CA GLU A 615 -4.90 38.65 19.09
C GLU A 615 -4.68 37.26 19.69
N GLY A 616 -3.82 37.15 20.72
CA GLY A 616 -3.56 35.89 21.48
C GLY A 616 -2.36 35.08 20.95
N PHE A 617 -1.49 35.66 20.14
CA PHE A 617 -0.23 35.05 19.77
C PHE A 617 0.75 35.07 20.96
N VAL A 618 1.45 33.94 21.15
CA VAL A 618 2.49 33.81 22.18
C VAL A 618 3.86 33.81 21.48
N PRO A 619 4.65 34.90 21.63
CA PRO A 619 5.99 34.97 21.04
C PRO A 619 6.93 33.93 21.65
N ASP A 620 7.85 33.43 20.86
CA ASP A 620 8.92 32.54 21.29
C ASP A 620 10.28 33.30 21.32
N ILE A 621 11.33 32.62 21.79
CA ILE A 621 12.67 33.16 21.83
C ILE A 621 13.16 33.60 20.45
N ILE A 622 12.73 32.91 19.39
CA ILE A 622 13.11 33.24 18.00
C ILE A 622 12.46 34.54 17.55
N THR A 623 11.23 34.80 18.00
CA THR A 623 10.50 36.06 17.73
C THR A 623 11.28 37.27 18.26
N TYR A 624 11.66 37.22 19.55
CA TYR A 624 12.43 38.31 20.20
C TYR A 624 13.82 38.43 19.58
N ASN A 625 14.55 37.34 19.40
CA ASN A 625 15.87 37.33 18.78
C ASN A 625 15.86 37.94 17.37
N THR A 626 14.81 37.71 16.60
CA THR A 626 14.66 38.28 15.25
C THR A 626 14.52 39.80 15.30
N LEU A 627 13.71 40.34 16.22
CA LEU A 627 13.54 41.78 16.42
C LEU A 627 14.82 42.43 17.00
N ILE A 628 15.44 41.80 17.99
CA ILE A 628 16.70 42.27 18.56
C ILE A 628 17.78 42.39 17.47
N TYR A 629 17.93 41.35 16.64
CA TYR A 629 18.84 41.39 15.51
C TYR A 629 18.47 42.47 14.49
N GLY A 630 17.17 42.70 14.25
CA GLY A 630 16.67 43.77 13.39
C GLY A 630 17.12 45.15 13.91
N TYR A 631 16.87 45.45 15.19
CA TYR A 631 17.26 46.73 15.79
C TYR A 631 18.77 46.91 15.89
N VAL A 632 19.51 45.84 16.17
CA VAL A 632 20.99 45.89 16.15
C VAL A 632 21.48 46.24 14.74
N ARG A 633 20.87 45.71 13.70
CA ARG A 633 21.21 46.00 12.31
C ARG A 633 20.90 47.45 11.91
N GLU A 634 19.84 48.04 12.50
CA GLU A 634 19.46 49.44 12.35
C GLU A 634 20.25 50.38 13.32
N GLU A 635 21.24 49.83 14.01
CA GLU A 635 22.08 50.57 14.98
C GLU A 635 21.32 51.13 16.19
N ASN A 636 20.09 50.71 16.41
CA ASN A 636 19.23 51.13 17.54
C ASN A 636 19.39 50.19 18.74
N MET A 637 20.56 50.30 19.40
CA MET A 637 20.88 49.49 20.57
C MET A 637 19.94 49.73 21.76
N SER A 638 19.42 50.93 21.92
CA SER A 638 18.48 51.27 22.98
C SER A 638 17.21 50.43 22.96
N ARG A 639 16.62 50.27 21.75
CA ARG A 639 15.43 49.43 21.55
C ARG A 639 15.76 47.94 21.69
N ALA A 640 16.92 47.51 21.14
CA ALA A 640 17.39 46.12 21.29
C ALA A 640 17.46 45.69 22.75
N PHE A 641 18.03 46.55 23.63
CA PHE A 641 18.06 46.32 25.09
C PHE A 641 16.66 46.34 25.74
N GLY A 642 15.80 47.23 25.31
CA GLY A 642 14.40 47.27 25.77
C GLY A 642 13.68 45.94 25.54
N LEU A 643 13.90 45.33 24.39
CA LEU A 643 13.34 44.02 24.07
C LEU A 643 13.92 42.87 24.91
N VAL A 644 15.22 42.89 25.22
CA VAL A 644 15.81 41.90 26.15
C VAL A 644 15.20 42.01 27.52
N LYS A 645 14.99 43.24 27.99
CA LYS A 645 14.34 43.49 29.29
C LYS A 645 12.88 43.04 29.28
N LYS A 646 12.13 43.35 28.20
CA LYS A 646 10.75 42.87 27.99
C LYS A 646 10.68 41.34 27.98
N MET A 647 11.61 40.65 27.31
CA MET A 647 11.74 39.19 27.28
C MET A 647 12.00 38.57 28.67
N GLU A 648 12.78 39.29 29.56
CA GLU A 648 13.07 38.87 30.92
C GLU A 648 11.92 39.13 31.88
N GLU A 649 11.07 40.14 31.63
CA GLU A 649 9.96 40.57 32.50
C GLU A 649 8.62 39.89 32.18
N GLU A 650 8.39 39.49 30.94
CA GLU A 650 7.13 38.88 30.54
C GLU A 650 6.99 37.42 30.99
N LYS A 651 6.06 37.16 31.91
CA LYS A 651 5.60 35.83 32.28
C LYS A 651 4.56 35.34 31.26
N GLN A 652 4.98 34.61 30.25
CA GLN A 652 4.04 34.03 29.29
C GLN A 652 3.98 32.48 29.44
N GLY A 653 2.75 31.98 29.63
CA GLY A 653 2.48 30.54 29.57
C GLY A 653 3.17 29.62 30.60
N GLY A 654 3.64 30.18 31.74
CA GLY A 654 4.23 29.40 32.84
C GLY A 654 5.77 29.42 32.92
N GLY A 655 6.48 30.14 32.06
CA GLY A 655 7.95 30.30 32.14
C GLY A 655 8.42 31.68 31.68
N LEU A 656 9.54 32.16 32.26
CA LEU A 656 10.29 33.31 31.79
C LEU A 656 11.05 32.91 30.50
N LEU A 657 11.00 33.75 29.46
CA LEU A 657 11.87 33.58 28.31
C LEU A 657 13.30 33.99 28.70
N VAL A 658 14.21 33.02 28.75
CA VAL A 658 15.60 33.29 29.15
C VAL A 658 16.42 33.58 27.89
N PRO A 659 17.14 34.75 27.83
CA PRO A 659 18.05 35.04 26.71
C PRO A 659 19.06 33.92 26.49
N ASP A 660 19.20 33.48 25.24
CA ASP A 660 20.12 32.44 24.83
C ASP A 660 21.43 33.00 24.26
N VAL A 661 22.33 32.12 23.87
CA VAL A 661 23.64 32.50 23.26
C VAL A 661 23.42 33.42 22.05
N PHE A 662 22.39 33.19 21.22
CA PHE A 662 22.12 34.00 20.04
C PHE A 662 21.68 35.41 20.41
N THR A 663 20.88 35.58 21.46
CA THR A 663 20.46 36.90 22.02
C THR A 663 21.69 37.72 22.40
N TYR A 664 22.58 37.13 23.24
CA TYR A 664 23.78 37.83 23.70
C TYR A 664 24.76 38.12 22.54
N ASN A 665 24.98 37.19 21.63
CA ASN A 665 25.85 37.38 20.46
C ASN A 665 25.36 38.53 19.56
N SER A 666 24.02 38.60 19.33
CA SER A 666 23.45 39.68 18.53
C SER A 666 23.75 41.06 19.09
N ILE A 667 23.61 41.23 20.40
CA ILE A 667 23.90 42.49 21.09
C ILE A 667 25.40 42.78 21.13
N LEU A 668 26.24 41.77 21.44
CA LEU A 668 27.69 41.88 21.40
C LEU A 668 28.17 42.35 20.03
N HIS A 669 27.69 41.72 18.97
CA HIS A 669 28.01 42.11 17.61
C HIS A 669 27.61 43.56 17.29
N GLY A 670 26.45 44.02 17.78
CA GLY A 670 25.99 45.40 17.64
C GLY A 670 26.98 46.39 18.29
N PHE A 671 27.37 46.15 19.56
CA PHE A 671 28.32 47.02 20.26
C PHE A 671 29.72 46.98 19.62
N CYS A 672 30.21 45.84 19.21
CA CYS A 672 31.47 45.70 18.51
C CYS A 672 31.48 46.52 17.19
N ARG A 673 30.38 46.52 16.41
CA ARG A 673 30.25 47.33 15.20
C ARG A 673 30.20 48.83 15.47
N GLN A 674 29.63 49.24 16.62
CA GLN A 674 29.61 50.66 17.03
C GLN A 674 30.84 51.08 17.80
N ASN A 675 31.90 50.24 17.81
CA ASN A 675 33.14 50.51 18.58
C ASN A 675 32.97 50.72 20.08
N GLN A 676 31.88 50.21 20.66
CA GLN A 676 31.55 50.32 22.09
C GLN A 676 31.98 49.08 22.86
N MET A 677 33.32 48.85 22.92
CA MET A 677 33.89 47.61 23.48
C MET A 677 33.64 47.46 25.00
N LYS A 678 33.52 48.58 25.75
CA LYS A 678 33.25 48.55 27.21
C LYS A 678 31.83 47.95 27.48
N GLU A 679 30.88 48.36 26.70
CA GLU A 679 29.52 47.87 26.74
C GLU A 679 29.45 46.39 26.29
N ALA A 680 30.20 46.02 25.26
CA ALA A 680 30.33 44.63 24.81
C ALA A 680 30.87 43.71 25.95
N GLU A 681 31.91 44.18 26.68
CA GLU A 681 32.42 43.43 27.84
C GLU A 681 31.43 43.29 28.98
N ALA A 682 30.61 44.32 29.26
CA ALA A 682 29.56 44.26 30.25
C ALA A 682 28.50 43.22 29.87
N VAL A 683 28.14 43.14 28.60
CA VAL A 683 27.19 42.12 28.08
C VAL A 683 27.77 40.72 28.20
N LEU A 684 29.07 40.52 27.89
CA LEU A 684 29.71 39.22 28.03
C LEU A 684 29.76 38.77 29.52
N ARG A 685 30.07 39.67 30.43
CA ARG A 685 30.04 39.38 31.89
C ARG A 685 28.63 38.92 32.30
N LYS A 686 27.59 39.67 31.90
CA LYS A 686 26.20 39.30 32.15
C LYS A 686 25.82 37.93 31.56
N MET A 687 26.32 37.60 30.37
CA MET A 687 26.13 36.29 29.71
C MET A 687 26.70 35.18 30.60
N ILE A 688 27.94 35.32 31.07
CA ILE A 688 28.65 34.34 31.89
C ILE A 688 28.00 34.22 33.28
N GLU A 689 27.65 35.32 33.92
CA GLU A 689 26.95 35.36 35.22
C GLU A 689 25.60 34.61 35.18
N ARG A 690 24.95 34.59 34.04
CA ARG A 690 23.70 33.83 33.83
C ARG A 690 23.93 32.38 33.40
N GLY A 691 25.15 31.91 33.38
CA GLY A 691 25.49 30.53 33.02
C GLY A 691 25.40 30.22 31.52
N VAL A 692 25.31 31.24 30.66
CA VAL A 692 25.32 31.07 29.20
C VAL A 692 26.78 31.08 28.74
N ASN A 693 27.26 29.95 28.23
CA ASN A 693 28.65 29.80 27.79
C ASN A 693 28.89 30.48 26.44
N PRO A 694 29.96 31.34 26.35
CA PRO A 694 30.40 31.89 25.07
C PRO A 694 30.72 30.80 24.03
N ASP A 695 30.29 31.00 22.82
CA ASP A 695 30.60 30.13 21.68
C ASP A 695 31.60 30.76 20.71
N LYS A 696 31.93 30.06 19.62
CA LYS A 696 32.82 30.54 18.57
C LYS A 696 32.40 31.91 18.03
N SER A 697 31.11 32.15 17.83
CA SER A 697 30.57 33.42 17.32
C SER A 697 30.80 34.58 18.31
N THR A 698 30.72 34.32 19.62
CA THR A 698 31.03 35.30 20.68
C THR A 698 32.49 35.79 20.57
N TYR A 699 33.45 34.86 20.42
CA TYR A 699 34.86 35.21 20.29
C TYR A 699 35.15 35.93 18.96
N THR A 700 34.59 35.44 17.83
CA THR A 700 34.76 36.08 16.52
C THR A 700 34.24 37.53 16.53
N ALA A 701 33.08 37.79 17.14
CA ALA A 701 32.55 39.16 17.24
C ALA A 701 33.47 40.10 18.00
N ARG A 702 34.05 39.63 19.12
CA ARG A 702 34.97 40.43 19.93
C ARG A 702 36.32 40.68 19.21
N ILE A 703 36.90 39.65 18.61
CA ILE A 703 38.14 39.78 17.86
C ILE A 703 37.97 40.84 16.77
N ASN A 704 36.88 40.71 15.97
CA ASN A 704 36.58 41.69 14.91
C ASN A 704 36.37 43.10 15.45
N GLY A 705 35.72 43.23 16.64
CA GLY A 705 35.55 44.53 17.29
C GLY A 705 36.87 45.17 17.73
N PHE A 706 37.82 44.41 18.27
CA PHE A 706 39.14 44.92 18.61
C PHE A 706 40.01 45.22 17.39
N VAL A 707 39.91 44.40 16.37
CA VAL A 707 40.60 44.65 15.09
C VAL A 707 40.10 45.95 14.46
N SER A 708 38.80 46.23 14.47
CA SER A 708 38.23 47.50 13.97
C SER A 708 38.68 48.75 14.73
N GLN A 709 39.21 48.60 15.96
CA GLN A 709 39.78 49.64 16.77
C GLN A 709 41.31 49.73 16.70
N ASP A 710 41.92 48.97 15.79
CA ASP A 710 43.40 48.82 15.70
C ASP A 710 44.06 48.28 16.99
N ASN A 711 43.27 47.68 17.89
CA ASN A 711 43.79 47.11 19.13
C ASN A 711 44.15 45.62 18.94
N LEU A 712 45.22 45.42 18.20
CA LEU A 712 45.67 44.07 17.87
C LEU A 712 46.09 43.25 19.09
N THR A 713 46.57 43.91 20.17
CA THR A 713 47.00 43.22 21.40
C THR A 713 45.88 42.47 22.04
N GLU A 714 44.70 43.10 22.23
CA GLU A 714 43.53 42.45 22.79
C GLU A 714 42.89 41.47 21.80
N ALA A 715 42.94 41.78 20.51
CA ALA A 715 42.45 40.84 19.47
C ALA A 715 43.21 39.51 19.52
N PHE A 716 44.54 39.52 19.60
CA PHE A 716 45.34 38.28 19.72
C PHE A 716 45.12 37.57 21.04
N ARG A 717 44.95 38.29 22.14
CA ARG A 717 44.64 37.69 23.43
C ARG A 717 43.32 36.88 23.39
N PHE A 718 42.27 37.43 22.79
CA PHE A 718 41.00 36.71 22.66
C PHE A 718 41.02 35.58 21.60
N HIS A 719 41.85 35.72 20.60
CA HIS A 719 42.15 34.64 19.66
C HIS A 719 42.83 33.45 20.38
N ASP A 720 43.83 33.71 21.23
CA ASP A 720 44.47 32.65 22.03
C ASP A 720 43.51 32.02 23.04
N GLU A 721 42.63 32.80 23.69
CA GLU A 721 41.60 32.28 24.57
C GLU A 721 40.59 31.37 23.77
N MET A 722 40.21 31.77 22.57
CA MET A 722 39.38 30.99 21.66
C MET A 722 40.01 29.62 21.37
N LEU A 723 41.30 29.58 21.04
CA LEU A 723 42.05 28.35 20.77
C LEU A 723 42.15 27.47 22.02
N GLN A 724 42.43 28.06 23.20
CA GLN A 724 42.49 27.32 24.50
C GLN A 724 41.19 26.65 24.85
N ARG A 725 40.06 27.21 24.41
CA ARG A 725 38.73 26.63 24.61
C ARG A 725 38.36 25.61 23.51
N GLY A 726 39.26 25.32 22.57
CA GLY A 726 39.07 24.31 21.52
C GLY A 726 38.29 24.76 20.30
N PHE A 727 38.07 26.06 20.11
CA PHE A 727 37.44 26.61 18.92
C PHE A 727 38.48 26.91 17.82
N SER A 728 38.24 26.39 16.61
CA SER A 728 39.08 26.73 15.45
C SER A 728 38.67 28.07 14.82
N PRO A 729 39.58 28.98 14.49
CA PRO A 729 39.28 30.21 13.75
C PRO A 729 38.69 29.90 12.38
N ASP A 730 37.99 30.87 11.78
CA ASP A 730 37.59 30.79 10.37
C ASP A 730 38.75 31.17 9.46
N ASP A 731 38.87 30.58 8.26
CA ASP A 731 39.95 30.76 7.28
C ASP A 731 40.09 32.22 6.76
N GLN A 732 39.46 33.20 7.39
CA GLN A 732 39.51 34.62 7.02
C GLN A 732 40.43 35.46 7.94
N PHE A 733 41.24 34.82 8.76
CA PHE A 733 42.25 35.49 9.60
C PHE A 733 43.66 35.18 9.13
#